data_8863240cd6684db682b458ffaccd1a12
#
_entry.id   8863240cd6684db682b458ffaccd1a12
#
_cell.length_a   1.000
_cell.length_b   1.000
_cell.length_c   1.000
_cell.angle_alpha   90.00
_cell.angle_beta   90.00
_cell.angle_gamma   90.00
#
_symmetry.space_group_name_H-M   'P 1'
#
loop_
_entity.id
_entity.type
_entity.pdbx_description
1 polymer ?
#
loop_
_entity_poly.entity_id
_entity_poly.type
_entity_poly.pdbx_seq_one_letter_code
_entity_poly.pdbx_strand_id
1 'polypeptide(L)'
;MSAHAPHPQPHHAAASSNFLRQIIERDLAAGRHQGRLWGGSPGDADHHARGVPDPARIRTRFPPEPNGYLHIGHAKSIWINFSLAQEYGGVCHMRFDDTNPEKEEQEYVEAILDAVRWLGWSWHAHGTEHLYYASAYFETMARAARYLIETGHAYVDEQTPEQLRATRGTLTEPGIESPWRHRPVDESLRRWDEMLAGRHPDGAMVVRAKIDMASPNLNLRDPTIYRIKHAAHHHTGARWCVYPMYTFAHPIEDALENITHSICTLEFEDQRPFYDWLLARLVPLLRAPHFARARARIEALRAQGVEAAKAFALRCHNAAARLGPHTDAERRMATLFARWEHDRDAVLRDLDTFFDLLLGQLHQFTPLLAEALTAYEPEPFDLPHQYEFARLNLTYVVTSKRKLKTLVEEGIVRGWDDPRLPTIAGLRRRGYTPSAIRLFCERTGVSKANGWIDYSTLEVALRDDLEEQAPRAMAVLEPLELRLTNWVEVFGDERHREPCRAPLHPHHPGWGERLFHLGPRVWIEREDFMEQPPKGYHRLYPGNRVRLKYGYVVECTGCEKDADGRITAVLARLVPDTKSGTPGADAVKVKGVITWVGADEAVAAEIRLYDRLFTDPQPDAGGKDFKALLNPDSLRIVRGYVEPGLAGAAPEQRFQFERHGYFVTDRYDHQPGRPVFNRIATLKDSWGGR
;
A
#
# COMPACT_ATOMS: atom_id res chain seq x y z
N MET A 1 25.85 7.50 22.79
CA MET A 1 26.16 6.38 21.88
C MET A 1 25.64 5.11 22.55
N SER A 2 24.43 4.71 22.20
CA SER A 2 23.83 3.45 22.69
C SER A 2 23.52 2.61 21.45
N ALA A 3 24.24 1.51 21.32
CA ALA A 3 24.12 0.57 20.22
C ALA A 3 22.80 -0.18 20.34
N HIS A 4 21.91 -0.03 19.36
CA HIS A 4 20.75 -0.90 19.19
C HIS A 4 21.24 -2.29 18.78
N ALA A 5 21.00 -3.28 19.65
CA ALA A 5 21.16 -4.70 19.30
C ALA A 5 20.10 -5.08 18.25
N PRO A 6 20.44 -5.92 17.26
CA PRO A 6 19.46 -6.37 16.28
C PRO A 6 18.44 -7.30 16.95
N HIS A 7 17.15 -7.01 16.74
CA HIS A 7 16.06 -7.89 17.12
C HIS A 7 16.21 -9.26 16.47
N PRO A 8 15.94 -10.37 17.19
CA PRO A 8 15.91 -11.68 16.59
C PRO A 8 14.75 -11.75 15.58
N GLN A 9 15.05 -12.17 14.36
CA GLN A 9 14.05 -12.38 13.33
C GLN A 9 13.14 -13.55 13.76
N PRO A 10 11.82 -13.42 13.67
CA PRO A 10 10.92 -14.54 13.92
C PRO A 10 11.13 -15.61 12.87
N HIS A 11 11.11 -16.87 13.31
CA HIS A 11 11.14 -18.05 12.45
C HIS A 11 10.06 -17.93 11.38
N HIS A 12 10.46 -17.81 10.11
CA HIS A 12 9.55 -17.86 8.98
C HIS A 12 8.87 -19.23 8.93
N ALA A 13 7.61 -19.28 9.33
CA ALA A 13 6.71 -20.30 8.82
C ALA A 13 6.75 -20.20 7.28
N ALA A 14 6.86 -21.32 6.57
CA ALA A 14 6.91 -21.33 5.12
C ALA A 14 5.78 -20.45 4.57
N ALA A 15 6.12 -19.35 3.92
CA ALA A 15 5.16 -18.40 3.41
C ALA A 15 4.20 -19.11 2.45
N SER A 16 2.90 -18.93 2.63
CA SER A 16 1.89 -19.57 1.79
C SER A 16 2.15 -19.22 0.32
N SER A 17 2.18 -20.23 -0.55
CA SER A 17 2.35 -20.03 -1.99
C SER A 17 1.21 -19.19 -2.54
N ASN A 18 1.52 -18.25 -3.44
CA ASN A 18 0.55 -17.48 -4.20
C ASN A 18 1.01 -17.39 -5.66
N PHE A 19 0.12 -16.94 -6.55
CA PHE A 19 0.41 -16.92 -7.99
C PHE A 19 1.62 -16.04 -8.37
N LEU A 20 1.89 -14.94 -7.66
CA LEU A 20 3.06 -14.10 -7.92
C LEU A 20 4.36 -14.84 -7.57
N ARG A 21 4.41 -15.53 -6.43
CA ARG A 21 5.55 -16.38 -6.07
C ARG A 21 5.78 -17.46 -7.11
N GLN A 22 4.71 -18.15 -7.55
CA GLN A 22 4.80 -19.18 -8.60
C GLN A 22 5.35 -18.62 -9.91
N ILE A 23 4.96 -17.39 -10.30
CA ILE A 23 5.48 -16.72 -11.49
C ILE A 23 6.98 -16.45 -11.33
N ILE A 24 7.39 -15.83 -10.23
CA ILE A 24 8.80 -15.51 -9.96
C ILE A 24 9.65 -16.78 -9.92
N GLU A 25 9.21 -17.81 -9.21
CA GLU A 25 9.92 -19.10 -9.09
C GLU A 25 10.07 -19.77 -10.45
N ARG A 26 9.01 -19.80 -11.25
CA ARG A 26 9.05 -20.33 -12.63
C ARG A 26 10.03 -19.56 -13.50
N ASP A 27 10.02 -18.22 -13.44
CA ASP A 27 10.86 -17.37 -14.26
C ASP A 27 12.34 -17.51 -13.87
N LEU A 28 12.63 -17.61 -12.57
CA LEU A 28 13.98 -17.88 -12.06
C LEU A 28 14.47 -19.28 -12.44
N ALA A 29 13.59 -20.30 -12.37
CA ALA A 29 13.93 -21.68 -12.76
C ALA A 29 14.17 -21.81 -14.27
N ALA A 30 13.44 -21.03 -15.09
CA ALA A 30 13.62 -20.97 -16.54
C ALA A 30 14.88 -20.17 -16.95
N GLY A 31 15.62 -19.57 -16.00
CA GLY A 31 16.78 -18.74 -16.30
C GLY A 31 16.45 -17.38 -16.91
N ARG A 32 15.19 -16.94 -16.79
CA ARG A 32 14.83 -15.57 -17.17
C ARG A 32 15.62 -14.59 -16.32
N HIS A 33 16.00 -13.48 -16.93
CA HIS A 33 16.78 -12.43 -16.27
C HIS A 33 18.20 -12.84 -15.82
N GLN A 34 18.71 -14.01 -16.22
CA GLN A 34 20.10 -14.39 -15.99
C GLN A 34 21.05 -13.58 -16.87
N GLY A 35 22.24 -13.26 -16.33
CA GLY A 35 23.27 -12.53 -17.08
C GLY A 35 22.96 -11.03 -17.30
N ARG A 36 21.95 -10.50 -16.63
CA ARG A 36 21.65 -9.06 -16.66
C ARG A 36 22.80 -8.27 -16.06
N LEU A 37 22.99 -7.08 -16.60
CA LEU A 37 23.94 -6.09 -16.11
C LEU A 37 23.20 -4.88 -15.54
N TRP A 38 23.80 -4.25 -14.56
CA TRP A 38 23.29 -3.02 -13.95
C TRP A 38 24.33 -1.90 -14.07
N GLY A 39 23.95 -0.79 -14.72
CA GLY A 39 24.80 0.36 -14.97
C GLY A 39 24.99 1.29 -13.78
N GLY A 40 24.53 0.92 -12.58
CA GLY A 40 24.60 1.76 -11.37
C GLY A 40 23.47 2.76 -11.24
N SER A 41 22.72 3.02 -12.30
CA SER A 41 21.58 3.93 -12.40
C SER A 41 20.62 3.47 -13.50
N PRO A 42 19.38 3.99 -13.54
CA PRO A 42 18.46 3.77 -14.66
C PRO A 42 19.02 4.24 -16.00
N GLY A 43 18.73 3.52 -17.06
CA GLY A 43 19.15 3.81 -18.44
C GLY A 43 18.68 2.75 -19.43
N ASP A 44 19.00 2.93 -20.69
CA ASP A 44 18.75 1.94 -21.73
C ASP A 44 19.71 0.72 -21.60
N ALA A 45 19.53 -0.27 -22.46
CA ALA A 45 20.36 -1.48 -22.40
C ALA A 45 21.85 -1.21 -22.73
N ASP A 46 22.17 -0.19 -23.53
CA ASP A 46 23.55 0.22 -23.78
C ASP A 46 24.22 0.79 -22.53
N HIS A 47 23.46 1.55 -21.72
CA HIS A 47 23.92 2.02 -20.42
C HIS A 47 24.18 0.84 -19.48
N HIS A 48 23.25 -0.09 -19.36
CA HIS A 48 23.41 -1.26 -18.49
C HIS A 48 24.51 -2.20 -18.95
N ALA A 49 24.74 -2.34 -20.26
CA ALA A 49 25.80 -3.18 -20.82
C ALA A 49 27.22 -2.76 -20.40
N ARG A 50 27.41 -1.53 -19.96
CA ARG A 50 28.68 -1.01 -19.42
C ARG A 50 28.85 -1.21 -17.93
N GLY A 51 27.81 -1.76 -17.25
CA GLY A 51 27.79 -1.99 -15.81
C GLY A 51 28.39 -3.31 -15.38
N VAL A 52 28.04 -3.71 -14.17
CA VAL A 52 28.44 -4.97 -13.54
C VAL A 52 27.29 -5.98 -13.58
N PRO A 53 27.56 -7.29 -13.33
CA PRO A 53 26.49 -8.25 -13.15
C PRO A 53 25.46 -7.73 -12.14
N ASP A 54 24.19 -7.77 -12.51
CA ASP A 54 23.12 -7.23 -11.66
C ASP A 54 23.06 -7.99 -10.33
N PRO A 55 23.32 -7.34 -9.19
CA PRO A 55 23.28 -8.01 -7.89
C PRO A 55 21.85 -8.41 -7.50
N ALA A 56 20.81 -7.81 -8.11
CA ALA A 56 19.43 -8.10 -7.84
C ALA A 56 18.91 -9.21 -8.76
N ARG A 57 18.46 -10.32 -8.18
CA ARG A 57 17.88 -11.43 -8.96
C ARG A 57 16.56 -11.06 -9.63
N ILE A 58 15.76 -10.22 -8.95
CA ILE A 58 14.54 -9.61 -9.47
C ILE A 58 14.50 -8.13 -9.08
N ARG A 59 13.78 -7.33 -9.86
CA ARG A 59 13.49 -5.93 -9.54
C ARG A 59 12.00 -5.68 -9.65
N THR A 60 11.44 -5.17 -8.57
CA THR A 60 10.06 -4.68 -8.46
C THR A 60 10.07 -3.18 -8.21
N ARG A 61 8.92 -2.54 -8.14
CA ARG A 61 8.82 -1.13 -7.79
C ARG A 61 7.47 -0.80 -7.13
N PHE A 62 7.50 0.21 -6.30
CA PHE A 62 6.30 0.88 -5.80
C PHE A 62 6.29 2.31 -6.38
N PRO A 63 5.37 2.63 -7.33
CA PRO A 63 5.37 3.88 -8.09
C PRO A 63 4.21 4.80 -7.70
N PRO A 64 4.19 5.42 -6.49
CA PRO A 64 3.12 6.31 -6.11
C PRO A 64 3.15 7.63 -6.87
N GLU A 65 1.97 8.17 -7.19
CA GLU A 65 1.79 9.55 -7.61
C GLU A 65 1.95 10.48 -6.38
N PRO A 66 2.82 11.51 -6.40
CA PRO A 66 3.04 12.39 -5.23
C PRO A 66 1.94 13.45 -5.10
N ASN A 67 0.71 13.02 -4.97
CA ASN A 67 -0.49 13.84 -5.00
C ASN A 67 -1.43 13.62 -3.80
N GLY A 68 -0.97 12.97 -2.72
CA GLY A 68 -1.70 12.72 -1.47
C GLY A 68 -1.03 11.73 -0.55
N TYR A 69 -1.61 11.61 0.64
CA TYR A 69 -1.16 10.66 1.65
C TYR A 69 -1.52 9.21 1.26
N LEU A 70 -0.63 8.27 1.59
CA LEU A 70 -0.88 6.85 1.42
C LEU A 70 -1.91 6.33 2.44
N HIS A 71 -2.68 5.33 2.03
CA HIS A 71 -3.66 4.66 2.87
C HIS A 71 -3.41 3.14 2.94
N ILE A 72 -4.22 2.43 3.71
CA ILE A 72 -4.08 0.98 3.95
C ILE A 72 -4.02 0.14 2.65
N GLY A 73 -4.71 0.56 1.59
CA GLY A 73 -4.61 -0.10 0.28
C GLY A 73 -3.20 -0.04 -0.32
N HIS A 74 -2.52 1.10 -0.16
CA HIS A 74 -1.13 1.25 -0.57
C HIS A 74 -0.18 0.40 0.28
N ALA A 75 -0.46 0.24 1.58
CA ALA A 75 0.34 -0.62 2.47
C ALA A 75 0.37 -2.07 1.96
N LYS A 76 -0.74 -2.57 1.39
CA LYS A 76 -0.80 -3.88 0.74
C LYS A 76 0.11 -3.97 -0.47
N SER A 77 0.07 -2.97 -1.36
CA SER A 77 0.93 -2.91 -2.54
C SER A 77 2.41 -2.78 -2.18
N ILE A 78 2.73 -1.97 -1.18
CA ILE A 78 4.08 -1.82 -0.64
C ILE A 78 4.58 -3.17 -0.12
N TRP A 79 3.78 -3.83 0.75
CA TRP A 79 4.14 -5.13 1.29
C TRP A 79 4.41 -6.15 0.19
N ILE A 80 3.56 -6.27 -0.83
CA ILE A 80 3.74 -7.22 -1.93
C ILE A 80 5.06 -6.96 -2.66
N ASN A 81 5.30 -5.72 -3.10
CA ASN A 81 6.47 -5.39 -3.92
C ASN A 81 7.79 -5.53 -3.15
N PHE A 82 7.84 -5.01 -1.91
CA PHE A 82 9.05 -5.07 -1.10
C PHE A 82 9.34 -6.48 -0.55
N SER A 83 8.31 -7.20 -0.08
CA SER A 83 8.52 -8.55 0.47
C SER A 83 8.96 -9.54 -0.59
N LEU A 84 8.35 -9.51 -1.79
CA LEU A 84 8.77 -10.38 -2.90
C LEU A 84 10.20 -10.07 -3.35
N ALA A 85 10.56 -8.80 -3.47
CA ALA A 85 11.93 -8.42 -3.78
C ALA A 85 12.91 -8.96 -2.73
N GLN A 86 12.62 -8.78 -1.45
CA GLN A 86 13.46 -9.27 -0.36
C GLN A 86 13.55 -10.81 -0.32
N GLU A 87 12.43 -11.49 -0.48
CA GLU A 87 12.34 -12.97 -0.42
C GLU A 87 13.18 -13.64 -1.52
N TYR A 88 13.19 -13.06 -2.73
CA TYR A 88 13.90 -13.62 -3.88
C TYR A 88 15.27 -12.98 -4.17
N GLY A 89 15.85 -12.26 -3.19
CA GLY A 89 17.18 -11.65 -3.34
C GLY A 89 17.23 -10.54 -4.39
N GLY A 90 16.16 -9.78 -4.47
CA GLY A 90 16.00 -8.66 -5.38
C GLY A 90 15.98 -7.29 -4.70
N VAL A 91 15.52 -6.31 -5.43
CA VAL A 91 15.38 -4.91 -4.99
C VAL A 91 14.01 -4.39 -5.38
N CYS A 92 13.36 -3.64 -4.49
CA CYS A 92 12.18 -2.84 -4.81
C CYS A 92 12.56 -1.38 -4.94
N HIS A 93 12.27 -0.77 -6.09
CA HIS A 93 12.49 0.64 -6.33
C HIS A 93 11.35 1.49 -5.75
N MET A 94 11.68 2.62 -5.14
CA MET A 94 10.76 3.73 -4.98
C MET A 94 10.81 4.60 -6.23
N ARG A 95 9.67 4.78 -6.88
CA ARG A 95 9.58 5.65 -8.07
C ARG A 95 8.36 6.55 -7.96
N PHE A 96 8.58 7.84 -7.92
CA PHE A 96 7.48 8.79 -8.00
C PHE A 96 7.02 8.95 -9.45
N ASP A 97 5.74 8.65 -9.69
CA ASP A 97 5.08 8.99 -10.95
C ASP A 97 4.68 10.47 -10.93
N ASP A 98 5.63 11.30 -11.27
CA ASP A 98 5.49 12.76 -11.33
C ASP A 98 5.30 13.25 -12.78
N THR A 99 4.43 12.57 -13.53
CA THR A 99 4.10 12.92 -14.93
C THR A 99 3.10 14.06 -15.06
N ASN A 100 2.41 14.45 -13.99
CA ASN A 100 1.37 15.48 -14.02
C ASN A 100 1.79 16.74 -13.28
N PRO A 101 2.15 17.84 -13.99
CA PRO A 101 2.72 19.03 -13.37
C PRO A 101 1.78 19.81 -12.45
N GLU A 102 0.46 19.56 -12.50
CA GLU A 102 -0.53 20.36 -11.76
C GLU A 102 -0.90 19.81 -10.39
N LYS A 103 -0.49 18.59 -10.04
CA LYS A 103 -1.01 17.89 -8.87
C LYS A 103 0.03 17.45 -7.85
N GLU A 104 1.28 17.77 -8.09
CA GLU A 104 2.39 17.20 -7.36
C GLU A 104 2.96 18.21 -6.37
N GLU A 105 3.08 17.81 -5.11
CA GLU A 105 3.57 18.64 -4.02
C GLU A 105 4.65 17.93 -3.22
N GLN A 106 5.70 18.67 -2.84
CA GLN A 106 6.84 18.15 -2.07
C GLN A 106 6.40 17.55 -0.71
N GLU A 107 5.38 18.11 -0.09
CA GLU A 107 4.81 17.57 1.15
C GLU A 107 4.39 16.10 0.99
N TYR A 108 3.75 15.75 -0.14
CA TYR A 108 3.32 14.38 -0.37
C TYR A 108 4.49 13.43 -0.64
N VAL A 109 5.55 13.90 -1.31
CA VAL A 109 6.78 13.11 -1.48
C VAL A 109 7.36 12.73 -0.12
N GLU A 110 7.51 13.68 0.79
CA GLU A 110 8.06 13.45 2.12
C GLU A 110 7.15 12.53 2.96
N ALA A 111 5.85 12.75 2.93
CA ALA A 111 4.87 11.91 3.63
C ALA A 111 4.87 10.46 3.13
N ILE A 112 5.00 10.24 1.82
CA ILE A 112 5.08 8.91 1.21
C ILE A 112 6.36 8.20 1.63
N LEU A 113 7.51 8.86 1.56
CA LEU A 113 8.80 8.29 1.99
C LEU A 113 8.79 7.93 3.48
N ASP A 114 8.25 8.82 4.32
CA ASP A 114 8.11 8.55 5.77
C ASP A 114 7.20 7.34 6.03
N ALA A 115 6.08 7.22 5.31
CA ALA A 115 5.16 6.11 5.44
C ALA A 115 5.82 4.77 5.08
N VAL A 116 6.58 4.69 3.98
CA VAL A 116 7.27 3.47 3.57
C VAL A 116 8.36 3.07 4.57
N ARG A 117 9.14 4.05 5.07
CA ARG A 117 10.14 3.81 6.13
C ARG A 117 9.50 3.34 7.42
N TRP A 118 8.41 3.97 7.84
CA TRP A 118 7.69 3.57 9.04
C TRP A 118 7.13 2.15 8.92
N LEU A 119 6.66 1.73 7.75
CA LEU A 119 6.24 0.34 7.49
C LEU A 119 7.39 -0.67 7.56
N GLY A 120 8.64 -0.20 7.72
CA GLY A 120 9.83 -1.03 7.90
C GLY A 120 10.51 -1.42 6.59
N TRP A 121 10.25 -0.71 5.49
CA TRP A 121 10.85 -0.98 4.20
C TRP A 121 11.92 0.02 3.83
N SER A 122 12.88 -0.42 3.03
CA SER A 122 13.98 0.39 2.51
C SER A 122 14.18 0.13 1.02
N TRP A 123 14.44 1.19 0.28
CA TRP A 123 14.84 1.14 -1.14
C TRP A 123 16.35 1.28 -1.34
N HIS A 124 17.13 1.24 -0.25
CA HIS A 124 18.58 1.13 -0.31
C HIS A 124 18.96 -0.35 -0.41
N ALA A 125 19.70 -0.70 -1.43
CA ALA A 125 20.25 -2.04 -1.63
C ALA A 125 21.55 -2.02 -2.41
N HIS A 126 22.47 -2.93 -2.09
CA HIS A 126 23.75 -3.07 -2.78
C HIS A 126 24.54 -1.75 -2.92
N GLY A 127 24.48 -0.89 -1.89
CA GLY A 127 25.17 0.40 -1.87
C GLY A 127 24.54 1.51 -2.72
N THR A 128 23.34 1.28 -3.25
CA THR A 128 22.60 2.24 -4.08
C THR A 128 21.26 2.60 -3.44
N GLU A 129 20.90 3.86 -3.49
CA GLU A 129 19.55 4.35 -3.20
C GLU A 129 18.70 4.27 -4.47
N HIS A 130 17.69 3.38 -4.47
CA HIS A 130 16.79 3.19 -5.60
C HIS A 130 15.52 4.06 -5.46
N LEU A 131 15.74 5.38 -5.43
CA LEU A 131 14.71 6.41 -5.42
C LEU A 131 14.74 7.18 -6.73
N TYR A 132 13.69 7.08 -7.53
CA TYR A 132 13.62 7.62 -8.87
C TYR A 132 12.35 8.43 -9.09
N TYR A 133 12.35 9.22 -10.17
CA TYR A 133 11.25 10.09 -10.57
C TYR A 133 11.01 9.91 -12.07
N ALA A 134 9.74 9.82 -12.48
CA ALA A 134 9.35 9.75 -13.89
C ALA A 134 9.91 10.95 -14.69
N SER A 135 9.91 12.13 -14.08
CA SER A 135 10.44 13.36 -14.69
C SER A 135 11.91 13.30 -15.06
N ALA A 136 12.71 12.44 -14.42
CA ALA A 136 14.11 12.22 -14.81
C ALA A 136 14.25 11.55 -16.19
N TYR A 137 13.21 10.92 -16.69
CA TYR A 137 13.18 10.20 -17.97
C TYR A 137 12.44 10.93 -19.09
N PHE A 138 11.96 12.14 -18.87
CA PHE A 138 11.17 12.91 -19.88
C PHE A 138 11.89 13.05 -21.21
N GLU A 139 13.21 13.24 -21.21
CA GLU A 139 13.99 13.32 -22.44
C GLU A 139 13.99 11.99 -23.22
N THR A 140 14.14 10.85 -22.52
CA THR A 140 14.05 9.53 -23.13
C THR A 140 12.63 9.25 -23.63
N MET A 141 11.62 9.66 -22.88
CA MET A 141 10.21 9.53 -23.30
C MET A 141 9.90 10.36 -24.54
N ALA A 142 10.43 11.59 -24.63
CA ALA A 142 10.27 12.42 -25.82
C ALA A 142 10.96 11.81 -27.05
N ARG A 143 12.16 11.22 -26.87
CA ARG A 143 12.84 10.45 -27.92
C ARG A 143 12.04 9.21 -28.33
N ALA A 144 11.43 8.52 -27.38
CA ALA A 144 10.58 7.37 -27.66
C ALA A 144 9.33 7.74 -28.45
N ALA A 145 8.66 8.84 -28.10
CA ALA A 145 7.53 9.35 -28.86
C ALA A 145 7.92 9.71 -30.31
N ARG A 146 9.06 10.44 -30.45
CA ARG A 146 9.64 10.73 -31.78
C ARG A 146 9.92 9.48 -32.58
N TYR A 147 10.55 8.48 -32.00
CA TYR A 147 10.86 7.19 -32.63
C TYR A 147 9.61 6.47 -33.11
N LEU A 148 8.53 6.45 -32.30
CA LEU A 148 7.25 5.85 -32.72
C LEU A 148 6.63 6.60 -33.92
N ILE A 149 6.77 7.92 -34.01
CA ILE A 149 6.34 8.70 -35.16
C ILE A 149 7.18 8.35 -36.38
N GLU A 150 8.50 8.32 -36.26
CA GLU A 150 9.46 8.01 -37.33
C GLU A 150 9.21 6.62 -37.93
N THR A 151 8.81 5.66 -37.10
CA THR A 151 8.53 4.28 -37.51
C THR A 151 7.08 4.03 -37.91
N GLY A 152 6.23 5.07 -37.90
CA GLY A 152 4.82 4.97 -38.31
C GLY A 152 3.89 4.35 -37.26
N HIS A 153 4.36 4.23 -36.00
CA HIS A 153 3.58 3.68 -34.87
C HIS A 153 2.89 4.76 -34.02
N ALA A 154 3.09 6.04 -34.33
CA ALA A 154 2.40 7.14 -33.72
C ALA A 154 2.17 8.28 -34.73
N TYR A 155 1.26 9.16 -34.41
CA TYR A 155 0.94 10.33 -35.21
C TYR A 155 0.49 11.49 -34.31
N VAL A 156 0.60 12.73 -34.82
CA VAL A 156 0.05 13.92 -34.16
C VAL A 156 -1.40 14.11 -34.61
N ASP A 157 -2.29 14.20 -33.63
CA ASP A 157 -3.73 14.38 -33.78
C ASP A 157 -4.14 15.76 -33.30
N GLU A 158 -4.87 16.51 -34.16
CA GLU A 158 -5.36 17.85 -33.85
C GLU A 158 -6.85 17.86 -33.43
N GLN A 159 -7.42 16.71 -33.09
CA GLN A 159 -8.74 16.62 -32.49
C GLN A 159 -8.74 17.23 -31.07
N THR A 160 -9.81 17.97 -30.76
CA THR A 160 -10.01 18.48 -29.41
C THR A 160 -10.33 17.34 -28.42
N PRO A 161 -10.19 17.55 -27.11
CA PRO A 161 -10.58 16.56 -26.12
C PRO A 161 -12.03 16.05 -26.26
N GLU A 162 -12.96 16.92 -26.68
CA GLU A 162 -14.36 16.59 -26.96
C GLU A 162 -14.49 15.68 -28.17
N GLN A 163 -13.78 16.00 -29.25
CA GLN A 163 -13.76 15.18 -30.48
C GLN A 163 -13.13 13.80 -30.21
N LEU A 164 -12.04 13.74 -29.46
CA LEU A 164 -11.41 12.49 -29.06
C LEU A 164 -12.36 11.60 -28.26
N ARG A 165 -13.13 12.17 -27.34
CA ARG A 165 -14.15 11.42 -26.60
C ARG A 165 -15.28 10.92 -27.49
N ALA A 166 -15.74 11.76 -28.40
CA ALA A 166 -16.83 11.41 -29.33
C ALA A 166 -16.46 10.33 -30.33
N THR A 167 -15.20 10.30 -30.77
CA THR A 167 -14.70 9.33 -31.79
C THR A 167 -14.13 8.04 -31.21
N ARG A 168 -13.93 7.95 -29.88
CA ARG A 168 -13.38 6.76 -29.24
C ARG A 168 -14.25 5.52 -29.37
N GLY A 169 -15.57 5.71 -29.53
CA GLY A 169 -16.54 4.60 -29.49
C GLY A 169 -16.85 4.14 -28.08
N THR A 170 -17.57 3.03 -28.00
CA THR A 170 -18.00 2.40 -26.74
C THR A 170 -17.46 0.95 -26.63
N LEU A 171 -17.80 0.23 -25.56
CA LEU A 171 -17.46 -1.18 -25.43
C LEU A 171 -18.10 -2.06 -26.53
N THR A 172 -19.23 -1.62 -27.09
CA THR A 172 -19.99 -2.36 -28.10
C THR A 172 -19.89 -1.76 -29.51
N GLU A 173 -19.37 -0.54 -29.63
CA GLU A 173 -19.21 0.15 -30.91
C GLU A 173 -17.76 0.49 -31.15
N PRO A 174 -17.21 0.22 -32.35
CA PRO A 174 -15.83 0.59 -32.69
C PRO A 174 -15.64 2.10 -32.66
N GLY A 175 -14.40 2.53 -32.49
CA GLY A 175 -14.01 3.92 -32.63
C GLY A 175 -13.94 4.33 -34.10
N ILE A 176 -13.91 5.65 -34.32
CA ILE A 176 -13.76 6.26 -35.63
C ILE A 176 -12.31 6.73 -35.78
N GLU A 177 -11.66 6.37 -36.87
CA GLU A 177 -10.30 6.85 -37.16
C GLU A 177 -10.25 8.37 -37.24
N SER A 178 -9.19 8.95 -36.66
CA SER A 178 -8.92 10.37 -36.76
C SER A 178 -8.62 10.76 -38.21
N PRO A 179 -9.07 11.95 -38.70
CA PRO A 179 -8.63 12.48 -39.99
C PRO A 179 -7.11 12.60 -40.14
N TRP A 180 -6.39 12.68 -39.02
CA TRP A 180 -4.94 12.84 -38.97
C TRP A 180 -4.17 11.51 -38.86
N ARG A 181 -4.87 10.39 -38.75
CA ARG A 181 -4.27 9.07 -38.53
C ARG A 181 -3.31 8.64 -39.67
N HIS A 182 -3.58 9.08 -40.88
CA HIS A 182 -2.79 8.79 -42.07
C HIS A 182 -1.92 9.97 -42.53
N ARG A 183 -1.69 10.96 -41.64
CA ARG A 183 -0.78 12.07 -41.88
C ARG A 183 0.61 11.55 -42.20
N PRO A 184 1.32 12.12 -43.21
CA PRO A 184 2.70 11.76 -43.49
C PRO A 184 3.61 11.88 -42.27
N VAL A 185 4.58 10.99 -42.16
CA VAL A 185 5.50 10.91 -41.00
C VAL A 185 6.25 12.24 -40.80
N ASP A 186 6.77 12.82 -41.88
CA ASP A 186 7.49 14.10 -41.86
C ASP A 186 6.62 15.26 -41.36
N GLU A 187 5.32 15.25 -41.67
CA GLU A 187 4.39 16.25 -41.16
C GLU A 187 4.10 16.04 -39.67
N SER A 188 3.90 14.79 -39.22
CA SER A 188 3.76 14.48 -37.79
C SER A 188 5.00 14.86 -36.98
N LEU A 189 6.20 14.63 -37.52
CA LEU A 189 7.46 15.03 -36.89
C LEU A 189 7.56 16.55 -36.75
N ARG A 190 7.21 17.29 -37.81
CA ARG A 190 7.19 18.77 -37.76
C ARG A 190 6.21 19.27 -36.68
N ARG A 191 4.99 18.70 -36.60
CA ARG A 191 4.02 19.05 -35.57
C ARG A 191 4.53 18.71 -34.17
N TRP A 192 5.19 17.57 -34.01
CA TRP A 192 5.82 17.21 -32.74
C TRP A 192 6.89 18.21 -32.31
N ASP A 193 7.74 18.64 -33.25
CA ASP A 193 8.75 19.67 -32.97
C ASP A 193 8.10 21.04 -32.60
N GLU A 194 6.96 21.38 -33.20
CA GLU A 194 6.18 22.57 -32.84
C GLU A 194 5.58 22.46 -31.42
N MET A 195 5.08 21.25 -31.04
CA MET A 195 4.58 20.98 -29.69
C MET A 195 5.70 21.15 -28.65
N LEU A 196 6.87 20.56 -28.90
CA LEU A 196 8.05 20.68 -28.02
C LEU A 196 8.51 22.14 -27.88
N ALA A 197 8.40 22.93 -28.94
CA ALA A 197 8.78 24.34 -28.96
C ALA A 197 7.71 25.27 -28.30
N GLY A 198 6.60 24.72 -27.78
CA GLY A 198 5.57 25.48 -27.11
C GLY A 198 4.75 26.39 -28.03
N ARG A 199 4.66 26.09 -29.34
CA ARG A 199 4.00 26.95 -30.34
C ARG A 199 2.48 26.81 -30.35
N HIS A 200 1.92 25.87 -29.61
CA HIS A 200 0.49 25.57 -29.58
C HIS A 200 -0.07 25.59 -28.15
N PRO A 201 -1.31 26.06 -27.95
CA PRO A 201 -1.93 26.09 -26.63
C PRO A 201 -2.32 24.70 -26.15
N ASP A 202 -2.63 24.60 -24.85
CA ASP A 202 -3.19 23.40 -24.23
C ASP A 202 -4.42 22.90 -24.99
N GLY A 203 -4.49 21.59 -25.25
CA GLY A 203 -5.60 20.95 -25.93
C GLY A 203 -5.62 21.11 -27.46
N ALA A 204 -4.65 21.81 -28.06
CA ALA A 204 -4.59 22.00 -29.51
C ALA A 204 -4.29 20.72 -30.27
N MET A 205 -3.41 19.89 -29.74
CA MET A 205 -3.03 18.61 -30.33
C MET A 205 -2.45 17.66 -29.30
N VAL A 206 -2.45 16.39 -29.65
CA VAL A 206 -1.88 15.29 -28.85
C VAL A 206 -1.05 14.37 -29.77
N VAL A 207 -0.17 13.57 -29.18
CA VAL A 207 0.44 12.43 -29.87
C VAL A 207 -0.35 11.17 -29.51
N ARG A 208 -0.72 10.38 -30.51
CA ARG A 208 -1.44 9.12 -30.33
C ARG A 208 -0.63 7.95 -30.89
N ALA A 209 -0.63 6.83 -30.15
CA ALA A 209 -0.16 5.57 -30.71
C ALA A 209 -1.11 5.11 -31.82
N LYS A 210 -0.55 4.56 -32.90
CA LYS A 210 -1.29 4.06 -34.05
C LYS A 210 -1.46 2.55 -33.93
N ILE A 211 -2.60 2.09 -33.44
CA ILE A 211 -2.85 0.68 -33.16
C ILE A 211 -4.10 0.20 -33.92
N ASP A 212 -5.28 0.26 -33.29
CA ASP A 212 -6.52 -0.24 -33.88
C ASP A 212 -7.76 0.43 -33.28
N MET A 213 -8.43 1.29 -34.03
CA MET A 213 -9.65 1.96 -33.58
C MET A 213 -10.85 1.04 -33.44
N ALA A 214 -10.79 -0.18 -33.98
CA ALA A 214 -11.84 -1.20 -33.83
C ALA A 214 -11.59 -2.19 -32.69
N SER A 215 -10.46 -2.07 -31.99
CA SER A 215 -10.12 -2.97 -30.88
C SER A 215 -11.24 -3.05 -29.84
N PRO A 216 -11.58 -4.25 -29.32
CA PRO A 216 -12.51 -4.38 -28.19
C PRO A 216 -11.93 -3.77 -26.89
N ASN A 217 -10.62 -3.68 -26.78
CA ASN A 217 -9.96 -2.98 -25.68
C ASN A 217 -9.81 -1.50 -26.00
N LEU A 218 -10.50 -0.64 -25.24
CA LEU A 218 -10.46 0.83 -25.41
C LEU A 218 -9.06 1.41 -25.27
N ASN A 219 -8.16 0.76 -24.51
CA ASN A 219 -6.78 1.20 -24.33
C ASN A 219 -5.88 0.94 -25.55
N LEU A 220 -6.36 0.18 -26.55
CA LEU A 220 -5.70 -0.04 -27.82
C LEU A 220 -6.29 0.78 -28.98
N ARG A 221 -7.33 1.59 -28.72
CA ARG A 221 -7.93 2.48 -29.73
C ARG A 221 -7.16 3.78 -29.85
N ASP A 222 -6.00 3.70 -30.48
CA ASP A 222 -5.05 4.81 -30.66
C ASP A 222 -4.92 5.71 -29.42
N PRO A 223 -4.42 5.17 -28.28
CA PRO A 223 -4.36 5.93 -27.03
C PRO A 223 -3.46 7.15 -27.16
N THR A 224 -3.83 8.22 -26.46
CA THR A 224 -2.99 9.41 -26.32
C THR A 224 -1.75 9.05 -25.51
N ILE A 225 -0.56 9.41 -26.00
CA ILE A 225 0.72 9.17 -25.33
C ILE A 225 1.38 10.46 -24.84
N TYR A 226 1.13 11.61 -25.51
CA TYR A 226 1.62 12.94 -25.11
C TYR A 226 0.53 14.00 -25.27
N ARG A 227 0.55 14.98 -24.38
CA ARG A 227 -0.33 16.15 -24.41
C ARG A 227 0.45 17.45 -24.22
N ILE A 228 -0.09 18.56 -24.71
CA ILE A 228 0.40 19.90 -24.43
C ILE A 228 -0.14 20.35 -23.07
N LYS A 229 0.72 20.86 -22.22
CA LYS A 229 0.37 21.42 -20.91
C LYS A 229 1.37 22.50 -20.52
N HIS A 230 0.95 23.76 -20.53
CA HIS A 230 1.76 24.90 -20.10
C HIS A 230 1.63 25.08 -18.58
N ALA A 231 2.36 24.26 -17.84
CA ALA A 231 2.43 24.31 -16.38
C ALA A 231 3.86 24.06 -15.91
N ALA A 232 4.29 24.75 -14.86
CA ALA A 232 5.60 24.49 -14.25
C ALA A 232 5.54 23.16 -13.47
N HIS A 233 6.53 22.31 -13.69
CA HIS A 233 6.69 21.03 -13.02
C HIS A 233 7.55 21.18 -11.77
N HIS A 234 7.24 20.48 -10.68
CA HIS A 234 7.93 20.62 -9.39
C HIS A 234 9.44 20.30 -9.46
N HIS A 235 9.86 19.39 -10.35
CA HIS A 235 11.27 19.03 -10.56
C HIS A 235 11.91 19.71 -11.75
N THR A 236 11.21 19.78 -12.90
CA THR A 236 11.80 20.26 -14.15
C THR A 236 11.50 21.73 -14.44
N GLY A 237 10.69 22.38 -13.59
CA GLY A 237 10.30 23.78 -13.77
C GLY A 237 9.56 24.02 -15.10
N ALA A 238 9.95 25.07 -15.81
CA ALA A 238 9.36 25.46 -17.11
C ALA A 238 10.05 24.83 -18.33
N ARG A 239 10.88 23.79 -18.15
CA ARG A 239 11.62 23.14 -19.23
C ARG A 239 10.72 22.48 -20.28
N TRP A 240 9.58 21.94 -19.84
CA TRP A 240 8.65 21.19 -20.66
C TRP A 240 7.29 21.90 -20.77
N CYS A 241 6.69 21.83 -21.93
CA CYS A 241 5.30 22.22 -22.19
C CYS A 241 4.48 21.08 -22.80
N VAL A 242 5.08 19.90 -22.92
CA VAL A 242 4.45 18.63 -23.28
C VAL A 242 4.76 17.61 -22.23
N TYR A 243 3.80 16.77 -21.89
CA TYR A 243 3.94 15.76 -20.85
C TYR A 243 3.42 14.42 -21.31
N PRO A 244 4.13 13.32 -20.98
CA PRO A 244 3.68 11.98 -21.30
C PRO A 244 2.44 11.61 -20.50
N MET A 245 1.60 10.76 -21.08
CA MET A 245 0.54 10.12 -20.33
C MET A 245 1.12 8.98 -19.49
N TYR A 246 0.53 8.71 -18.33
CA TYR A 246 0.96 7.65 -17.42
C TYR A 246 1.15 6.30 -18.13
N THR A 247 0.18 5.89 -18.95
CA THR A 247 0.22 4.62 -19.68
C THR A 247 1.39 4.49 -20.65
N PHE A 248 1.93 5.62 -21.12
CA PHE A 248 3.13 5.67 -21.96
C PHE A 248 4.41 5.72 -21.12
N ALA A 249 4.41 6.49 -20.04
CA ALA A 249 5.57 6.70 -19.18
C ALA A 249 5.96 5.41 -18.42
N HIS A 250 5.01 4.79 -17.75
CA HIS A 250 5.20 3.64 -16.87
C HIS A 250 5.98 2.47 -17.50
N PRO A 251 5.68 1.98 -18.71
CA PRO A 251 6.46 0.90 -19.33
C PRO A 251 7.90 1.31 -19.61
N ILE A 252 8.13 2.54 -20.05
CA ILE A 252 9.46 3.07 -20.35
C ILE A 252 10.31 3.16 -19.08
N GLU A 253 9.71 3.66 -17.99
CA GLU A 253 10.36 3.72 -16.67
C GLU A 253 10.76 2.32 -16.19
N ASP A 254 9.86 1.35 -16.28
CA ASP A 254 10.14 -0.04 -15.93
C ASP A 254 11.32 -0.60 -16.75
N ALA A 255 11.36 -0.30 -18.05
CA ALA A 255 12.44 -0.72 -18.94
C ALA A 255 13.78 -0.08 -18.56
N LEU A 256 13.80 1.22 -18.25
CA LEU A 256 15.02 1.94 -17.89
C LEU A 256 15.59 1.51 -16.53
N GLU A 257 14.72 1.17 -15.59
CA GLU A 257 15.08 0.72 -14.25
C GLU A 257 15.37 -0.79 -14.16
N ASN A 258 15.38 -1.50 -15.28
CA ASN A 258 15.58 -2.96 -15.31
C ASN A 258 14.57 -3.74 -14.47
N ILE A 259 13.35 -3.24 -14.33
CA ILE A 259 12.27 -3.97 -13.64
C ILE A 259 12.02 -5.30 -14.33
N THR A 260 11.93 -6.36 -13.55
CA THR A 260 11.62 -7.71 -14.04
C THR A 260 10.13 -8.01 -13.94
N HIS A 261 9.56 -7.75 -12.77
CA HIS A 261 8.18 -8.01 -12.41
C HIS A 261 7.51 -6.69 -12.03
N SER A 262 6.74 -6.15 -12.96
CA SER A 262 5.96 -4.94 -12.80
C SER A 262 4.62 -5.29 -12.15
N ILE A 263 4.59 -5.27 -10.81
CA ILE A 263 3.44 -5.75 -10.03
C ILE A 263 2.54 -4.57 -9.67
N CYS A 264 1.28 -4.61 -10.10
CA CYS A 264 0.29 -3.56 -9.91
C CYS A 264 -1.11 -4.11 -9.58
N THR A 265 -2.09 -3.24 -9.37
CA THR A 265 -3.47 -3.65 -9.10
C THR A 265 -4.22 -3.99 -10.39
N LEU A 266 -5.31 -4.77 -10.28
CA LEU A 266 -6.18 -5.18 -11.40
C LEU A 266 -6.75 -4.00 -12.21
N GLU A 267 -6.72 -2.80 -11.68
CA GLU A 267 -7.13 -1.58 -12.42
C GLU A 267 -6.32 -1.37 -13.71
N PHE A 268 -5.12 -1.93 -13.78
CA PHE A 268 -4.20 -1.82 -14.91
C PHE A 268 -4.23 -3.03 -15.86
N GLU A 269 -5.06 -4.05 -15.59
CA GLU A 269 -5.11 -5.26 -16.41
C GLU A 269 -5.47 -4.96 -17.86
N ASP A 270 -6.46 -4.10 -18.10
CA ASP A 270 -6.86 -3.70 -19.44
C ASP A 270 -5.82 -2.84 -20.17
N GLN A 271 -4.86 -2.27 -19.43
CA GLN A 271 -3.75 -1.48 -20.00
C GLN A 271 -2.52 -2.32 -20.33
N ARG A 272 -2.40 -3.56 -19.79
CA ARG A 272 -1.27 -4.45 -20.06
C ARG A 272 -1.04 -4.72 -21.56
N PRO A 273 -2.06 -4.92 -22.42
CA PRO A 273 -1.83 -5.08 -23.85
C PRO A 273 -1.13 -3.88 -24.50
N PHE A 274 -1.41 -2.67 -24.04
CA PHE A 274 -0.69 -1.48 -24.49
C PHE A 274 0.74 -1.40 -23.93
N TYR A 275 0.94 -1.80 -22.68
CA TYR A 275 2.27 -1.93 -22.06
C TYR A 275 3.18 -2.85 -22.89
N ASP A 276 2.71 -4.03 -23.22
CA ASP A 276 3.45 -5.02 -24.02
C ASP A 276 3.68 -4.53 -25.45
N TRP A 277 2.65 -3.94 -26.08
CA TRP A 277 2.74 -3.36 -27.40
C TRP A 277 3.83 -2.28 -27.49
N LEU A 278 3.85 -1.38 -26.51
CA LEU A 278 4.78 -0.25 -26.46
C LEU A 278 6.22 -0.72 -26.31
N LEU A 279 6.48 -1.56 -25.32
CA LEU A 279 7.84 -2.05 -25.04
C LEU A 279 8.41 -2.85 -26.21
N ALA A 280 7.59 -3.72 -26.83
CA ALA A 280 8.01 -4.46 -27.99
C ALA A 280 8.39 -3.53 -29.17
N ARG A 281 7.67 -2.43 -29.39
CA ARG A 281 7.98 -1.43 -30.43
C ARG A 281 9.25 -0.62 -30.13
N LEU A 282 9.55 -0.42 -28.85
CA LEU A 282 10.70 0.38 -28.40
C LEU A 282 11.99 -0.45 -28.23
N VAL A 283 11.98 -1.75 -28.51
CA VAL A 283 13.18 -2.63 -28.42
C VAL A 283 14.39 -2.05 -29.17
N PRO A 284 14.29 -1.57 -30.43
CA PRO A 284 15.46 -1.02 -31.12
C PRO A 284 16.04 0.22 -30.44
N LEU A 285 15.23 0.97 -29.72
CA LEU A 285 15.65 2.19 -29.00
C LEU A 285 16.17 1.89 -27.61
N LEU A 286 15.42 1.09 -26.82
CA LEU A 286 15.71 0.89 -25.40
C LEU A 286 16.54 -0.37 -25.13
N ARG A 287 16.55 -1.32 -26.06
CA ARG A 287 17.19 -2.64 -25.96
C ARG A 287 18.07 -2.93 -27.17
N ALA A 288 18.79 -1.93 -27.68
CA ALA A 288 19.60 -2.02 -28.90
C ALA A 288 20.56 -3.23 -28.93
N PRO A 289 21.32 -3.57 -27.86
CA PRO A 289 22.17 -4.77 -27.86
C PRO A 289 21.38 -6.08 -28.03
N HIS A 290 20.20 -6.17 -27.44
CA HIS A 290 19.33 -7.34 -27.57
C HIS A 290 18.75 -7.42 -28.99
N PHE A 291 18.39 -6.28 -29.56
CA PHE A 291 17.92 -6.20 -30.94
C PHE A 291 19.00 -6.64 -31.94
N ALA A 292 20.25 -6.20 -31.76
CA ALA A 292 21.38 -6.62 -32.58
C ALA A 292 21.64 -8.14 -32.44
N ARG A 293 21.57 -8.68 -31.23
CA ARG A 293 21.70 -10.11 -30.95
C ARG A 293 20.59 -10.93 -31.63
N ALA A 294 19.34 -10.46 -31.57
CA ALA A 294 18.22 -11.07 -32.26
C ALA A 294 18.43 -11.10 -33.76
N ARG A 295 18.90 -9.99 -34.39
CA ARG A 295 19.24 -9.96 -35.82
C ARG A 295 20.27 -11.02 -36.17
N ALA A 296 21.41 -11.07 -35.46
CA ALA A 296 22.44 -12.07 -35.68
C ALA A 296 21.92 -13.51 -35.52
N ARG A 297 21.03 -13.75 -34.58
CA ARG A 297 20.40 -15.05 -34.38
C ARG A 297 19.52 -15.45 -35.55
N ILE A 298 18.71 -14.53 -36.10
CA ILE A 298 17.85 -14.77 -37.27
C ILE A 298 18.70 -15.05 -38.51
N GLU A 299 19.78 -14.29 -38.73
CA GLU A 299 20.72 -14.54 -39.82
C GLU A 299 21.39 -15.90 -39.69
N ALA A 300 21.78 -16.31 -38.49
CA ALA A 300 22.34 -17.63 -38.21
C ALA A 300 21.32 -18.75 -38.49
N LEU A 301 20.05 -18.58 -38.11
CA LEU A 301 18.97 -19.56 -38.39
C LEU A 301 18.74 -19.71 -39.90
N ARG A 302 18.78 -18.61 -40.65
CA ARG A 302 18.74 -18.68 -42.14
C ARG A 302 19.93 -19.47 -42.71
N ALA A 303 21.12 -19.28 -42.18
CA ALA A 303 22.35 -19.91 -42.63
C ALA A 303 22.49 -21.39 -42.24
N GLN A 304 21.80 -21.87 -41.19
CA GLN A 304 21.85 -23.25 -40.72
C GLN A 304 21.19 -24.27 -41.67
N GLY A 305 20.45 -23.78 -42.66
CA GLY A 305 19.81 -24.60 -43.66
C GLY A 305 18.30 -24.56 -43.63
N VAL A 306 17.68 -25.20 -44.64
CA VAL A 306 16.25 -25.09 -44.94
C VAL A 306 15.34 -25.50 -43.78
N GLU A 307 15.69 -26.55 -43.03
CA GLU A 307 14.84 -27.05 -41.93
C GLU A 307 14.82 -26.06 -40.75
N ALA A 308 15.97 -25.49 -40.38
CA ALA A 308 16.04 -24.48 -39.30
C ALA A 308 15.31 -23.20 -39.71
N ALA A 309 15.52 -22.73 -40.92
CA ALA A 309 14.83 -21.58 -41.51
C ALA A 309 13.31 -21.76 -41.54
N LYS A 310 12.82 -22.91 -41.98
CA LYS A 310 11.39 -23.28 -42.02
C LYS A 310 10.80 -23.31 -40.63
N ALA A 311 11.47 -23.96 -39.67
CA ALA A 311 11.00 -24.05 -38.30
C ALA A 311 10.83 -22.66 -37.67
N PHE A 312 11.77 -21.77 -37.90
CA PHE A 312 11.68 -20.38 -37.41
C PHE A 312 10.55 -19.59 -38.10
N ALA A 313 10.44 -19.70 -39.43
CA ALA A 313 9.38 -19.06 -40.19
C ALA A 313 7.96 -19.47 -39.72
N LEU A 314 7.77 -20.75 -39.41
CA LEU A 314 6.52 -21.27 -38.87
C LEU A 314 6.24 -20.76 -37.44
N ARG A 315 7.26 -20.54 -36.63
CA ARG A 315 7.08 -19.90 -35.34
C ARG A 315 6.63 -18.44 -35.46
N CYS A 316 7.20 -17.71 -36.42
CA CYS A 316 6.78 -16.35 -36.72
C CYS A 316 5.32 -16.32 -37.22
N HIS A 317 4.93 -17.27 -38.09
CA HIS A 317 3.54 -17.42 -38.52
C HIS A 317 2.58 -17.63 -37.32
N ASN A 318 2.91 -18.56 -36.42
CA ASN A 318 2.09 -18.84 -35.24
C ASN A 318 1.99 -17.63 -34.28
N ALA A 319 3.06 -16.87 -34.11
CA ALA A 319 3.06 -15.65 -33.32
C ALA A 319 2.19 -14.56 -33.98
N ALA A 320 2.30 -14.37 -35.29
CA ALA A 320 1.52 -13.38 -36.03
C ALA A 320 0.01 -13.59 -35.92
N ALA A 321 -0.43 -14.86 -35.89
CA ALA A 321 -1.86 -15.19 -35.75
C ALA A 321 -2.50 -14.64 -34.47
N ARG A 322 -1.68 -14.36 -33.41
CA ARG A 322 -2.14 -13.81 -32.13
C ARG A 322 -2.04 -12.29 -32.08
N LEU A 323 -1.11 -11.69 -32.80
CA LEU A 323 -0.77 -10.25 -32.65
C LEU A 323 -1.56 -9.36 -33.63
N GLY A 324 -1.95 -9.89 -34.80
CA GLY A 324 -2.52 -9.09 -35.87
C GLY A 324 -1.52 -8.12 -36.54
N PRO A 325 -1.81 -7.62 -37.74
CA PRO A 325 -0.96 -6.67 -38.45
C PRO A 325 -1.38 -5.22 -38.16
N HIS A 326 -0.44 -4.39 -37.73
CA HIS A 326 -0.66 -2.95 -37.47
C HIS A 326 0.06 -2.04 -38.47
N THR A 327 1.13 -2.52 -39.13
CA THR A 327 1.91 -1.76 -40.11
C THR A 327 1.82 -2.35 -41.52
N ASP A 328 2.27 -1.61 -42.55
CA ASP A 328 2.32 -2.09 -43.90
C ASP A 328 3.27 -3.27 -44.06
N ALA A 329 4.37 -3.28 -43.31
CA ALA A 329 5.29 -4.42 -43.29
C ALA A 329 4.62 -5.67 -42.72
N GLU A 330 3.90 -5.53 -41.62
CA GLU A 330 3.16 -6.63 -40.99
C GLU A 330 2.01 -7.11 -41.86
N ARG A 331 1.30 -6.22 -42.55
CA ARG A 331 0.26 -6.61 -43.53
C ARG A 331 0.85 -7.43 -44.70
N ARG A 332 2.01 -7.01 -45.21
CA ARG A 332 2.70 -7.79 -46.25
C ARG A 332 3.12 -9.17 -45.75
N MET A 333 3.63 -9.24 -44.50
CA MET A 333 3.95 -10.51 -43.86
C MET A 333 2.71 -11.38 -43.65
N ALA A 334 1.61 -10.81 -43.23
CA ALA A 334 0.34 -11.51 -43.05
C ALA A 334 -0.19 -12.07 -44.38
N THR A 335 -0.02 -11.34 -45.49
CA THR A 335 -0.37 -11.84 -46.83
C THR A 335 0.46 -13.06 -47.20
N LEU A 336 1.76 -13.07 -46.83
CA LEU A 336 2.62 -14.24 -47.04
C LEU A 336 2.13 -15.41 -46.18
N PHE A 337 1.83 -15.19 -44.91
CA PHE A 337 1.34 -16.20 -43.97
C PHE A 337 -0.01 -16.82 -44.40
N ALA A 338 -0.93 -16.01 -44.91
CA ALA A 338 -2.21 -16.50 -45.43
C ALA A 338 -2.06 -17.51 -46.54
N ARG A 339 -1.03 -17.41 -47.39
CA ARG A 339 -0.71 -18.43 -48.38
C ARG A 339 -0.26 -19.75 -47.77
N TRP A 340 0.49 -19.70 -46.68
CA TRP A 340 0.99 -20.89 -45.98
C TRP A 340 -0.12 -21.70 -45.28
N GLU A 341 -1.21 -21.05 -44.90
CA GLU A 341 -2.39 -21.73 -44.34
C GLU A 341 -3.07 -22.66 -45.37
N HIS A 342 -3.02 -22.26 -46.65
CA HIS A 342 -3.67 -23.01 -47.74
C HIS A 342 -2.71 -23.98 -48.49
N ASP A 343 -1.41 -23.70 -48.44
CA ASP A 343 -0.38 -24.50 -49.12
C ASP A 343 0.89 -24.58 -48.24
N ARG A 344 1.07 -25.70 -47.56
CA ARG A 344 2.21 -25.93 -46.66
C ARG A 344 3.56 -25.95 -47.39
N ASP A 345 3.58 -26.30 -48.67
CA ASP A 345 4.80 -26.30 -49.50
C ASP A 345 5.19 -24.87 -49.92
N ALA A 346 4.26 -23.91 -49.81
CA ALA A 346 4.53 -22.52 -50.09
C ALA A 346 5.57 -21.95 -49.09
N VAL A 347 5.63 -22.45 -47.83
CA VAL A 347 6.64 -22.05 -46.87
C VAL A 347 8.05 -22.15 -47.43
N LEU A 348 8.36 -23.29 -48.08
CA LEU A 348 9.68 -23.53 -48.66
C LEU A 348 10.00 -22.60 -49.83
N ARG A 349 8.99 -22.34 -50.67
CA ARG A 349 9.14 -21.44 -51.83
C ARG A 349 9.31 -19.96 -51.42
N ASP A 350 8.72 -19.60 -50.29
CA ASP A 350 8.65 -18.22 -49.81
C ASP A 350 9.74 -17.86 -48.76
N LEU A 351 10.63 -18.82 -48.36
CA LEU A 351 11.62 -18.60 -47.31
C LEU A 351 12.51 -17.38 -47.56
N ASP A 352 13.04 -17.21 -48.76
CA ASP A 352 13.89 -16.05 -49.07
C ASP A 352 13.10 -14.75 -48.99
N THR A 353 11.89 -14.71 -49.55
CA THR A 353 11.00 -13.55 -49.47
C THR A 353 10.65 -13.22 -48.03
N PHE A 354 10.40 -14.24 -47.18
CA PHE A 354 10.14 -14.07 -45.77
C PHE A 354 11.34 -13.43 -45.03
N PHE A 355 12.54 -13.99 -45.18
CA PHE A 355 13.73 -13.46 -44.53
C PHE A 355 14.12 -12.07 -45.04
N ASP A 356 13.99 -11.79 -46.32
CA ASP A 356 14.28 -10.50 -46.91
C ASP A 356 13.32 -9.42 -46.39
N LEU A 357 12.03 -9.72 -46.27
CA LEU A 357 11.05 -8.84 -45.69
C LEU A 357 11.33 -8.62 -44.19
N LEU A 358 11.56 -9.72 -43.46
CA LEU A 358 11.83 -9.66 -42.01
C LEU A 358 13.11 -8.86 -41.69
N LEU A 359 14.23 -9.20 -42.27
CA LEU A 359 15.52 -8.57 -42.00
C LEU A 359 15.60 -7.14 -42.56
N GLY A 360 14.93 -6.87 -43.67
CA GLY A 360 14.87 -5.54 -44.29
C GLY A 360 14.09 -4.51 -43.43
N GLN A 361 13.15 -4.96 -42.61
CA GLN A 361 12.32 -4.11 -41.78
C GLN A 361 12.17 -4.66 -40.34
N LEU A 362 13.27 -5.21 -39.80
CA LEU A 362 13.28 -5.95 -38.54
C LEU A 362 12.63 -5.19 -37.38
N HIS A 363 12.82 -3.86 -37.32
CA HIS A 363 12.23 -2.99 -36.30
C HIS A 363 10.69 -2.98 -36.29
N GLN A 364 10.05 -3.35 -37.42
CA GLN A 364 8.59 -3.45 -37.49
C GLN A 364 8.07 -4.77 -36.90
N PHE A 365 8.92 -5.77 -36.77
CA PHE A 365 8.54 -7.14 -36.39
C PHE A 365 8.94 -7.48 -34.94
N THR A 366 9.41 -6.52 -34.16
CA THR A 366 9.87 -6.77 -32.78
C THR A 366 8.81 -7.41 -31.86
N PRO A 367 7.49 -7.12 -31.93
CA PRO A 367 6.49 -7.86 -31.18
C PRO A 367 6.40 -9.34 -31.56
N LEU A 368 6.45 -9.63 -32.86
CA LEU A 368 6.47 -10.97 -33.40
C LEU A 368 7.71 -11.74 -32.93
N LEU A 369 8.87 -11.09 -32.96
CA LEU A 369 10.14 -11.68 -32.58
C LEU A 369 10.26 -11.89 -31.07
N ALA A 370 9.67 -11.03 -30.25
CA ALA A 370 9.59 -11.21 -28.81
C ALA A 370 8.97 -12.56 -28.43
N GLU A 371 8.03 -13.03 -29.23
CA GLU A 371 7.40 -14.34 -29.07
C GLU A 371 8.14 -15.47 -29.81
N ALA A 372 8.44 -15.29 -31.08
CA ALA A 372 9.02 -16.34 -31.92
C ALA A 372 10.41 -16.80 -31.46
N LEU A 373 11.20 -15.92 -30.86
CA LEU A 373 12.54 -16.20 -30.35
C LEU A 373 12.58 -16.88 -28.99
N THR A 374 11.47 -16.93 -28.25
CA THR A 374 11.43 -17.56 -26.91
C THR A 374 11.83 -19.04 -26.91
N ALA A 375 11.70 -19.72 -28.05
CA ALA A 375 12.16 -21.08 -28.21
C ALA A 375 13.70 -21.25 -28.20
N TYR A 376 14.42 -20.18 -28.39
CA TYR A 376 15.90 -20.16 -28.48
C TYR A 376 16.52 -19.41 -27.30
N GLU A 377 15.81 -18.46 -26.73
CA GLU A 377 16.23 -17.66 -25.58
C GLU A 377 14.97 -17.27 -24.78
N PRO A 378 14.89 -17.56 -23.46
CA PRO A 378 13.66 -17.35 -22.68
C PRO A 378 13.15 -15.89 -22.67
N GLU A 379 14.07 -14.92 -22.68
CA GLU A 379 13.78 -13.48 -22.71
C GLU A 379 14.65 -12.78 -23.77
N PRO A 380 14.28 -12.87 -25.05
CA PRO A 380 15.14 -12.41 -26.12
C PRO A 380 15.44 -10.91 -26.12
N PHE A 381 14.56 -10.11 -25.50
CA PHE A 381 14.70 -8.66 -25.39
C PHE A 381 14.84 -8.15 -23.96
N ASP A 382 14.81 -9.04 -22.97
CA ASP A 382 14.88 -8.69 -21.54
C ASP A 382 13.89 -7.56 -21.16
N LEU A 383 12.63 -7.73 -21.56
CA LEU A 383 11.56 -6.77 -21.29
C LEU A 383 10.95 -7.02 -19.92
N PRO A 384 10.53 -5.96 -19.19
CA PRO A 384 9.72 -6.12 -18.00
C PRO A 384 8.32 -6.65 -18.35
N HIS A 385 7.73 -7.42 -17.42
CA HIS A 385 6.37 -7.94 -17.55
C HIS A 385 5.47 -7.40 -16.45
N GLN A 386 4.23 -7.05 -16.82
CA GLN A 386 3.22 -6.57 -15.88
C GLN A 386 2.38 -7.72 -15.35
N TYR A 387 2.18 -7.74 -14.03
CA TYR A 387 1.35 -8.69 -13.31
C TYR A 387 0.41 -7.97 -12.36
N GLU A 388 -0.86 -8.35 -12.34
CA GLU A 388 -1.88 -7.67 -11.58
C GLU A 388 -2.41 -8.54 -10.43
N PHE A 389 -2.72 -7.89 -9.32
CA PHE A 389 -3.38 -8.48 -8.15
C PHE A 389 -4.60 -7.66 -7.75
N ALA A 390 -5.56 -8.30 -7.06
CA ALA A 390 -6.75 -7.62 -6.56
C ALA A 390 -6.37 -6.58 -5.49
N ARG A 391 -6.87 -5.36 -5.65
CA ARG A 391 -6.69 -4.31 -4.64
C ARG A 391 -7.37 -4.68 -3.32
N LEU A 392 -6.90 -4.10 -2.23
CA LEU A 392 -7.52 -4.22 -0.93
C LEU A 392 -8.79 -3.34 -0.88
N ASN A 393 -9.96 -3.97 -0.77
CA ASN A 393 -11.19 -3.30 -0.42
C ASN A 393 -11.54 -3.65 1.03
N LEU A 394 -11.55 -2.66 1.90
CA LEU A 394 -11.80 -2.82 3.33
C LEU A 394 -13.15 -2.18 3.67
N THR A 395 -13.98 -2.89 4.48
CA THR A 395 -15.28 -2.36 4.91
C THR A 395 -15.11 -1.19 5.89
N TYR A 396 -16.13 -0.35 6.01
CA TYR A 396 -16.20 0.82 6.92
C TYR A 396 -15.15 1.90 6.72
N VAL A 397 -14.47 1.93 5.57
CA VAL A 397 -13.50 2.95 5.22
C VAL A 397 -13.76 3.53 3.83
N VAL A 398 -13.29 4.76 3.62
CA VAL A 398 -13.20 5.40 2.32
C VAL A 398 -11.73 5.54 1.96
N THR A 399 -11.35 5.07 0.78
CA THR A 399 -9.98 5.20 0.25
C THR A 399 -9.90 6.14 -0.95
N SER A 400 -11.04 6.64 -1.43
CA SER A 400 -11.08 7.65 -2.48
C SER A 400 -10.40 8.94 -2.01
N LYS A 401 -9.31 9.32 -2.67
CA LYS A 401 -8.53 10.50 -2.35
C LYS A 401 -9.36 11.79 -2.31
N ARG A 402 -10.24 11.98 -3.30
CA ARG A 402 -11.14 13.14 -3.34
C ARG A 402 -12.03 13.22 -2.11
N LYS A 403 -12.59 12.08 -1.68
CA LYS A 403 -13.47 12.03 -0.51
C LYS A 403 -12.68 12.22 0.79
N LEU A 404 -11.47 11.64 0.91
CA LEU A 404 -10.57 11.89 2.04
C LEU A 404 -10.21 13.38 2.13
N LYS A 405 -9.89 14.02 1.01
CA LYS A 405 -9.62 15.45 0.94
C LYS A 405 -10.83 16.27 1.42
N THR A 406 -12.04 15.92 0.99
CA THR A 406 -13.27 16.57 1.46
C THR A 406 -13.44 16.48 2.99
N LEU A 407 -13.16 15.31 3.59
CA LEU A 407 -13.24 15.15 5.05
C LEU A 407 -12.28 16.08 5.80
N VAL A 408 -11.09 16.29 5.25
CA VAL A 408 -10.07 17.18 5.83
C VAL A 408 -10.44 18.66 5.61
N GLU A 409 -10.79 19.04 4.39
CA GLU A 409 -11.09 20.42 4.04
C GLU A 409 -12.37 20.97 4.71
N GLU A 410 -13.37 20.12 4.90
CA GLU A 410 -14.61 20.47 5.62
C GLU A 410 -14.47 20.39 7.16
N GLY A 411 -13.29 20.01 7.67
CA GLY A 411 -13.02 19.92 9.11
C GLY A 411 -13.76 18.80 9.83
N ILE A 412 -14.26 17.79 9.10
CA ILE A 412 -14.90 16.60 9.68
C ILE A 412 -13.86 15.77 10.46
N VAL A 413 -12.64 15.75 9.96
CA VAL A 413 -11.45 15.21 10.62
C VAL A 413 -10.40 16.33 10.76
N ARG A 414 -9.48 16.17 11.73
CA ARG A 414 -8.51 17.22 12.07
C ARG A 414 -7.38 17.41 11.05
N GLY A 415 -7.13 16.42 10.21
CA GLY A 415 -6.07 16.43 9.21
C GLY A 415 -5.89 15.06 8.58
N TRP A 416 -4.90 14.93 7.71
CA TRP A 416 -4.57 13.66 7.04
C TRP A 416 -4.08 12.57 7.99
N ASP A 417 -3.63 12.93 9.17
CA ASP A 417 -3.18 12.05 10.24
C ASP A 417 -4.23 11.80 11.32
N ASP A 418 -5.48 12.20 11.09
CA ASP A 418 -6.57 11.91 12.03
C ASP A 418 -6.69 10.40 12.27
N PRO A 419 -6.68 9.93 13.54
CA PRO A 419 -6.73 8.51 13.87
C PRO A 419 -7.94 7.74 13.35
N ARG A 420 -8.96 8.40 12.82
CA ARG A 420 -10.15 7.80 12.20
C ARG A 420 -9.99 7.53 10.71
N LEU A 421 -8.97 8.11 10.07
CA LEU A 421 -8.69 7.92 8.65
C LEU A 421 -7.91 6.62 8.40
N PRO A 422 -8.12 5.96 7.25
CA PRO A 422 -7.35 4.79 6.85
C PRO A 422 -5.99 5.17 6.22
N THR A 423 -5.58 6.43 6.28
CA THR A 423 -4.25 6.87 5.87
C THR A 423 -3.19 6.21 6.76
N ILE A 424 -2.02 5.94 6.22
CA ILE A 424 -0.91 5.36 7.02
C ILE A 424 -0.53 6.31 8.16
N ALA A 425 -0.53 7.62 7.91
CA ALA A 425 -0.30 8.64 8.96
C ALA A 425 -1.37 8.58 10.07
N GLY A 426 -2.64 8.42 9.70
CA GLY A 426 -3.75 8.27 10.65
C GLY A 426 -3.67 6.97 11.44
N LEU A 427 -3.39 5.86 10.78
CA LEU A 427 -3.20 4.55 11.43
C LEU A 427 -2.03 4.59 12.42
N ARG A 428 -0.90 5.19 12.04
CA ARG A 428 0.26 5.38 12.91
C ARG A 428 -0.11 6.19 14.15
N ARG A 429 -0.77 7.34 13.99
CA ARG A 429 -1.18 8.20 15.09
C ARG A 429 -2.20 7.52 16.00
N ARG A 430 -3.05 6.67 15.45
CA ARG A 430 -3.96 5.83 16.23
C ARG A 430 -3.24 4.78 17.06
N GLY A 431 -2.02 4.39 16.69
CA GLY A 431 -1.19 3.42 17.40
C GLY A 431 -1.04 2.08 16.72
N TYR A 432 -1.48 1.93 15.47
CA TYR A 432 -1.18 0.75 14.65
C TYR A 432 0.33 0.54 14.56
N THR A 433 0.76 -0.69 14.44
CA THR A 433 2.16 -1.06 14.31
C THR A 433 2.46 -1.53 12.88
N PRO A 434 3.69 -1.34 12.39
CA PRO A 434 4.12 -1.93 11.11
C PRO A 434 3.95 -3.44 11.07
N SER A 435 4.23 -4.13 12.17
CA SER A 435 4.06 -5.59 12.31
C SER A 435 2.60 -6.03 12.18
N ALA A 436 1.65 -5.29 12.79
CA ALA A 436 0.23 -5.58 12.65
C ALA A 436 -0.27 -5.42 11.22
N ILE A 437 0.17 -4.37 10.53
CA ILE A 437 -0.19 -4.13 9.11
C ILE A 437 0.41 -5.23 8.24
N ARG A 438 1.65 -5.64 8.48
CA ARG A 438 2.28 -6.76 7.78
C ARG A 438 1.51 -8.07 8.01
N LEU A 439 1.20 -8.38 9.26
CA LEU A 439 0.42 -9.57 9.63
C LEU A 439 -0.95 -9.60 8.94
N PHE A 440 -1.62 -8.46 8.88
CA PHE A 440 -2.87 -8.31 8.14
C PHE A 440 -2.69 -8.59 6.64
N CYS A 441 -1.65 -8.04 6.01
CA CYS A 441 -1.35 -8.27 4.60
C CYS A 441 -1.04 -9.75 4.31
N GLU A 442 -0.29 -10.41 5.20
CA GLU A 442 0.03 -11.84 5.10
C GLU A 442 -1.23 -12.72 5.22
N ARG A 443 -2.09 -12.46 6.19
CA ARG A 443 -3.34 -13.20 6.42
C ARG A 443 -4.34 -13.04 5.28
N THR A 444 -4.41 -11.87 4.69
CA THR A 444 -5.31 -11.61 3.56
C THR A 444 -4.77 -12.14 2.23
N GLY A 445 -3.47 -12.47 2.18
CA GLY A 445 -2.83 -13.09 1.02
C GLY A 445 -2.85 -12.24 -0.25
N VAL A 446 -2.52 -12.87 -1.37
CA VAL A 446 -2.48 -12.25 -2.70
C VAL A 446 -3.38 -13.05 -3.64
N SER A 447 -4.33 -12.38 -4.28
CA SER A 447 -5.35 -12.98 -5.16
C SER A 447 -5.62 -12.09 -6.36
N LYS A 448 -6.19 -12.67 -7.42
CA LYS A 448 -6.79 -11.93 -8.55
C LYS A 448 -8.31 -11.72 -8.38
N ALA A 449 -8.92 -12.30 -7.34
CA ALA A 449 -10.34 -12.13 -7.07
C ALA A 449 -10.58 -10.85 -6.28
N ASN A 450 -11.34 -9.92 -6.85
CA ASN A 450 -11.82 -8.74 -6.13
C ASN A 450 -12.83 -9.18 -5.07
N GLY A 451 -12.60 -8.80 -3.83
CA GLY A 451 -13.46 -9.08 -2.69
C GLY A 451 -13.38 -7.98 -1.65
N TRP A 452 -14.37 -7.97 -0.75
CA TRP A 452 -14.36 -7.10 0.43
C TRP A 452 -13.81 -7.86 1.62
N ILE A 453 -12.90 -7.24 2.35
CA ILE A 453 -12.36 -7.73 3.61
C ILE A 453 -13.02 -6.93 4.73
N ASP A 454 -13.54 -7.63 5.72
CA ASP A 454 -14.14 -6.96 6.87
C ASP A 454 -13.07 -6.25 7.72
N TYR A 455 -13.39 -5.05 8.20
CA TYR A 455 -12.49 -4.24 9.02
C TYR A 455 -12.03 -4.98 10.29
N SER A 456 -12.87 -5.88 10.83
CA SER A 456 -12.52 -6.70 11.98
C SER A 456 -11.29 -7.59 11.73
N THR A 457 -11.04 -8.00 10.48
CA THR A 457 -9.82 -8.77 10.12
C THR A 457 -8.54 -7.96 10.39
N LEU A 458 -8.55 -6.67 10.08
CA LEU A 458 -7.45 -5.76 10.42
C LEU A 458 -7.30 -5.60 11.93
N GLU A 459 -8.43 -5.42 12.65
CA GLU A 459 -8.43 -5.27 14.11
C GLU A 459 -7.95 -6.53 14.82
N VAL A 460 -8.26 -7.74 14.29
CA VAL A 460 -7.77 -9.01 14.85
C VAL A 460 -6.24 -9.08 14.72
N ALA A 461 -5.70 -8.80 13.54
CA ALA A 461 -4.24 -8.76 13.35
C ALA A 461 -3.56 -7.75 14.28
N LEU A 462 -4.20 -6.59 14.48
CA LEU A 462 -3.71 -5.56 15.38
C LEU A 462 -3.71 -6.03 16.85
N ARG A 463 -4.81 -6.67 17.32
CA ARG A 463 -4.89 -7.19 18.68
C ARG A 463 -3.85 -8.28 18.93
N ASP A 464 -3.67 -9.20 18.00
CA ASP A 464 -2.68 -10.28 18.11
C ASP A 464 -1.26 -9.71 18.25
N ASP A 465 -0.92 -8.69 17.47
CA ASP A 465 0.38 -8.04 17.55
C ASP A 465 0.56 -7.26 18.86
N LEU A 466 -0.46 -6.50 19.28
CA LEU A 466 -0.41 -5.69 20.50
C LEU A 466 -0.46 -6.54 21.78
N GLU A 467 -1.08 -7.73 21.73
CA GLU A 467 -1.09 -8.64 22.89
C GLU A 467 0.32 -9.01 23.35
N GLU A 468 1.23 -9.19 22.41
CA GLU A 468 2.62 -9.51 22.68
C GLU A 468 3.50 -8.30 23.01
N GLN A 469 3.15 -7.11 22.46
CA GLN A 469 4.04 -5.95 22.52
C GLN A 469 3.67 -4.92 23.61
N ALA A 470 2.39 -4.87 24.04
CA ALA A 470 1.92 -3.80 24.90
C ALA A 470 2.06 -4.14 26.39
N PRO A 471 2.85 -3.39 27.18
CA PRO A 471 2.83 -3.52 28.64
C PRO A 471 1.43 -3.21 29.18
N ARG A 472 1.09 -3.84 30.28
CA ARG A 472 -0.20 -3.69 30.98
C ARG A 472 -0.15 -2.48 31.91
N ALA A 473 -1.29 -1.83 32.06
CA ALA A 473 -1.50 -0.79 33.05
C ALA A 473 -2.98 -0.75 33.47
N MET A 474 -3.27 -0.25 34.64
CA MET A 474 -4.63 0.08 35.04
C MET A 474 -4.91 1.57 34.75
N ALA A 475 -6.09 1.79 34.20
CA ALA A 475 -6.66 3.11 33.96
C ALA A 475 -8.13 3.13 34.35
N VAL A 476 -8.62 4.30 34.74
CA VAL A 476 -10.01 4.55 35.05
C VAL A 476 -10.49 5.66 34.10
N LEU A 477 -11.40 5.33 33.22
CA LEU A 477 -11.87 6.22 32.14
C LEU A 477 -12.99 7.15 32.59
N GLU A 478 -13.91 6.62 33.39
CA GLU A 478 -15.04 7.37 33.99
C GLU A 478 -14.96 7.26 35.51
N PRO A 479 -14.15 8.09 36.17
CA PRO A 479 -13.77 7.90 37.56
C PRO A 479 -14.95 8.13 38.53
N LEU A 480 -15.04 7.25 39.52
CA LEU A 480 -15.88 7.34 40.69
C LEU A 480 -14.98 7.07 41.92
N GLU A 481 -15.06 7.92 42.94
CA GLU A 481 -14.26 7.77 44.16
C GLU A 481 -14.76 6.58 44.98
N LEU A 482 -13.83 5.72 45.42
CA LEU A 482 -14.07 4.66 46.40
C LEU A 482 -13.27 5.02 47.66
N ARG A 483 -13.98 5.11 48.82
CA ARG A 483 -13.38 5.39 50.13
C ARG A 483 -13.36 4.15 50.99
N LEU A 484 -12.17 3.82 51.52
CA LEU A 484 -11.94 2.70 52.42
C LEU A 484 -12.08 3.21 53.85
N THR A 485 -13.27 3.05 54.42
CA THR A 485 -13.68 3.69 55.69
C THR A 485 -12.97 3.14 56.91
N ASN A 486 -12.40 1.94 56.88
CA ASN A 486 -11.67 1.29 57.93
C ASN A 486 -10.14 1.34 57.77
N TRP A 487 -9.62 2.29 56.95
CA TRP A 487 -8.19 2.34 56.62
C TRP A 487 -7.29 2.47 57.85
N VAL A 488 -7.60 3.39 58.76
CA VAL A 488 -6.86 3.60 60.01
C VAL A 488 -7.00 2.40 60.96
N GLU A 489 -8.16 1.78 61.00
CA GLU A 489 -8.39 0.54 61.77
C GLU A 489 -7.45 -0.61 61.32
N VAL A 490 -7.21 -0.72 60.03
CA VAL A 490 -6.37 -1.80 59.45
C VAL A 490 -4.90 -1.46 59.50
N PHE A 491 -4.48 -0.22 59.18
CA PHE A 491 -3.09 0.14 59.00
C PHE A 491 -2.53 1.07 60.10
N GLY A 492 -3.36 1.57 61.01
CA GLY A 492 -2.94 2.42 62.12
C GLY A 492 -2.63 3.87 61.79
N ASP A 493 -2.49 4.24 60.51
CA ASP A 493 -2.15 5.61 60.05
C ASP A 493 -2.88 5.90 58.74
N GLU A 494 -3.56 7.04 58.68
CA GLU A 494 -4.21 7.54 57.48
C GLU A 494 -3.24 7.81 56.32
N ARG A 495 -1.96 8.13 56.63
CA ARG A 495 -0.91 8.38 55.65
C ARG A 495 -0.28 7.12 55.09
N HIS A 496 -0.58 5.95 55.67
CA HIS A 496 -0.06 4.69 55.12
C HIS A 496 -0.46 4.53 53.66
N ARG A 497 0.49 4.04 52.82
CA ARG A 497 0.27 3.70 51.44
C ARG A 497 0.78 2.28 51.23
N GLU A 498 -0.14 1.39 50.93
CA GLU A 498 0.15 -0.03 50.80
C GLU A 498 0.69 -0.34 49.42
N PRO A 499 1.95 -0.82 49.27
CA PRO A 499 2.53 -1.11 47.99
C PRO A 499 1.86 -2.34 47.33
N CYS A 500 1.42 -2.20 46.09
CA CYS A 500 0.90 -3.26 45.25
C CYS A 500 1.81 -3.43 44.00
N ARG A 501 1.96 -4.66 43.55
CA ARG A 501 2.81 -4.99 42.42
C ARG A 501 2.04 -5.81 41.39
N ALA A 502 2.35 -5.59 40.14
CA ALA A 502 1.82 -6.34 39.02
C ALA A 502 2.89 -6.52 37.95
N PRO A 503 2.88 -7.62 37.19
CA PRO A 503 3.82 -7.77 36.09
C PRO A 503 3.55 -6.70 35.02
N LEU A 504 4.61 -6.19 34.39
CA LEU A 504 4.47 -5.32 33.22
C LEU A 504 3.79 -6.05 32.08
N HIS A 505 4.06 -7.37 31.93
CA HIS A 505 3.41 -8.19 30.92
C HIS A 505 3.29 -9.64 31.43
N PRO A 506 2.11 -10.30 31.29
CA PRO A 506 1.90 -11.65 31.83
C PRO A 506 2.77 -12.71 31.19
N HIS A 507 3.13 -12.57 29.90
CA HIS A 507 3.92 -13.54 29.14
C HIS A 507 5.41 -13.16 29.03
N HIS A 508 5.81 -11.98 29.53
CA HIS A 508 7.18 -11.50 29.48
C HIS A 508 7.71 -11.14 30.88
N PRO A 509 7.97 -12.15 31.74
CA PRO A 509 8.41 -11.87 33.13
C PRO A 509 9.72 -11.09 33.20
N GLY A 510 10.56 -11.18 32.15
CA GLY A 510 11.81 -10.41 32.04
C GLY A 510 11.61 -8.91 31.88
N TRP A 511 10.40 -8.43 31.61
CA TRP A 511 10.11 -7.00 31.57
C TRP A 511 9.99 -6.38 32.96
N GLY A 512 9.84 -7.20 34.01
CA GLY A 512 9.74 -6.77 35.37
C GLY A 512 8.32 -6.46 35.82
N GLU A 513 8.23 -5.70 36.90
CA GLU A 513 6.98 -5.37 37.58
C GLU A 513 6.77 -3.86 37.63
N ARG A 514 5.51 -3.45 37.72
CA ARG A 514 5.08 -2.09 38.04
C ARG A 514 4.66 -2.00 39.49
N LEU A 515 4.98 -0.89 40.15
CA LEU A 515 4.65 -0.58 41.52
C LEU A 515 3.63 0.57 41.56
N PHE A 516 2.60 0.39 42.34
CA PHE A 516 1.57 1.41 42.62
C PHE A 516 1.03 1.19 44.04
N HIS A 517 0.37 2.17 44.60
CA HIS A 517 -0.01 2.16 46.01
C HIS A 517 -1.51 2.25 46.21
N LEU A 518 -2.03 1.41 47.09
CA LEU A 518 -3.38 1.51 47.60
C LEU A 518 -3.37 2.50 48.78
N GLY A 519 -4.30 3.42 48.79
CA GLY A 519 -4.55 4.38 49.85
C GLY A 519 -6.01 4.32 50.33
N PRO A 520 -6.39 5.19 51.29
CA PRO A 520 -7.76 5.26 51.80
C PRO A 520 -8.78 5.69 50.72
N ARG A 521 -8.32 6.30 49.63
CA ARG A 521 -9.16 6.70 48.49
C ARG A 521 -8.55 6.18 47.19
N VAL A 522 -9.40 5.64 46.36
CA VAL A 522 -9.03 5.17 45.00
C VAL A 522 -10.07 5.61 43.99
N TRP A 523 -9.65 5.69 42.73
CA TRP A 523 -10.57 5.86 41.60
C TRP A 523 -10.94 4.47 41.05
N ILE A 524 -12.22 4.23 40.83
CA ILE A 524 -12.77 3.05 40.16
C ILE A 524 -13.63 3.49 38.98
N GLU A 525 -13.96 2.56 38.08
CA GLU A 525 -14.91 2.84 37.01
C GLU A 525 -16.31 3.06 37.59
N ARG A 526 -17.00 4.06 37.09
CA ARG A 526 -18.38 4.36 37.50
C ARG A 526 -19.31 3.16 37.28
N GLU A 527 -19.11 2.41 36.21
CA GLU A 527 -19.88 1.19 35.89
C GLU A 527 -19.61 0.01 36.86
N ASP A 528 -18.55 0.09 37.65
CA ASP A 528 -18.22 -0.94 38.65
C ASP A 528 -19.04 -0.83 39.95
N PHE A 529 -19.94 0.16 40.04
CA PHE A 529 -20.84 0.31 41.16
C PHE A 529 -22.28 0.49 40.67
N MET A 530 -23.20 -0.23 41.30
CA MET A 530 -24.67 -0.02 41.22
C MET A 530 -25.30 -0.17 42.59
N GLU A 531 -26.17 0.75 42.95
CA GLU A 531 -26.89 0.69 44.25
C GLU A 531 -27.91 -0.45 44.22
N GLN A 532 -28.59 -0.65 43.10
CA GLN A 532 -29.58 -1.71 42.88
C GLN A 532 -29.23 -2.48 41.58
N PRO A 533 -28.34 -3.46 41.65
CA PRO A 533 -27.87 -4.15 40.47
C PRO A 533 -28.89 -5.17 39.94
N PRO A 534 -28.85 -5.44 38.62
CA PRO A 534 -29.61 -6.54 38.05
C PRO A 534 -28.99 -7.90 38.45
N LYS A 535 -29.78 -8.97 38.28
CA LYS A 535 -29.32 -10.35 38.54
C LYS A 535 -28.10 -10.66 37.67
N GLY A 536 -27.06 -11.21 38.28
CA GLY A 536 -25.82 -11.56 37.60
C GLY A 536 -24.73 -10.46 37.57
N TYR A 537 -24.98 -9.32 38.17
CA TYR A 537 -23.98 -8.29 38.40
C TYR A 537 -23.01 -8.70 39.51
N HIS A 538 -21.73 -8.77 39.24
CA HIS A 538 -20.71 -9.28 40.18
C HIS A 538 -19.71 -8.21 40.62
N ARG A 539 -20.01 -6.92 40.41
CA ARG A 539 -19.20 -5.79 40.84
C ARG A 539 -19.73 -5.21 42.15
N LEU A 540 -19.35 -3.97 42.48
CA LEU A 540 -19.75 -3.38 43.78
C LEU A 540 -21.22 -2.98 43.85
N TYR A 541 -21.85 -3.40 44.91
CA TYR A 541 -23.17 -2.91 45.41
C TYR A 541 -23.19 -3.11 46.90
N PRO A 542 -24.08 -2.43 47.66
CA PRO A 542 -24.12 -2.53 49.12
C PRO A 542 -24.25 -4.01 49.58
N GLY A 543 -23.29 -4.41 50.42
CA GLY A 543 -23.21 -5.79 50.95
C GLY A 543 -22.41 -6.78 50.10
N ASN A 544 -21.92 -6.39 48.92
CA ASN A 544 -21.12 -7.27 48.04
C ASN A 544 -19.60 -7.04 48.26
N ARG A 545 -18.85 -8.11 47.99
CA ARG A 545 -17.40 -8.11 48.02
C ARG A 545 -16.79 -8.27 46.63
N VAL A 546 -15.75 -7.47 46.34
CA VAL A 546 -14.93 -7.61 45.13
C VAL A 546 -13.47 -7.52 45.49
N ARG A 547 -12.59 -8.01 44.59
CA ARG A 547 -11.17 -7.77 44.68
C ARG A 547 -10.80 -6.51 43.89
N LEU A 548 -10.10 -5.62 44.55
CA LEU A 548 -9.31 -4.62 43.87
C LEU A 548 -8.12 -5.32 43.22
N LYS A 549 -8.03 -5.30 41.91
CA LYS A 549 -7.03 -6.09 41.16
C LYS A 549 -5.62 -5.84 41.66
N TYR A 550 -4.87 -6.88 41.95
CA TYR A 550 -3.54 -6.85 42.57
C TYR A 550 -3.50 -6.31 44.00
N GLY A 551 -4.63 -6.01 44.58
CA GLY A 551 -4.77 -5.45 45.91
C GLY A 551 -5.59 -6.36 46.85
N TYR A 552 -6.44 -5.77 47.63
CA TYR A 552 -7.25 -6.40 48.68
C TYR A 552 -8.70 -6.70 48.19
N VAL A 553 -9.38 -7.56 48.92
CA VAL A 553 -10.83 -7.67 48.88
C VAL A 553 -11.44 -6.52 49.66
N VAL A 554 -12.48 -5.91 49.11
CA VAL A 554 -13.26 -4.87 49.73
C VAL A 554 -14.74 -5.23 49.78
N GLU A 555 -15.42 -4.82 50.83
CA GLU A 555 -16.88 -5.00 51.01
C GLU A 555 -17.58 -3.63 50.93
N CYS A 556 -18.51 -3.48 49.97
CA CYS A 556 -19.27 -2.24 49.83
C CYS A 556 -20.27 -2.08 50.94
N THR A 557 -20.26 -0.91 51.59
CA THR A 557 -21.20 -0.58 52.66
C THR A 557 -22.27 0.41 52.24
N GLY A 558 -22.10 1.11 51.12
CA GLY A 558 -23.03 2.09 50.61
C GLY A 558 -22.40 3.11 49.67
N CYS A 559 -23.05 4.24 49.51
CA CYS A 559 -22.57 5.35 48.70
C CYS A 559 -23.02 6.70 49.24
N GLU A 560 -22.30 7.75 48.80
CA GLU A 560 -22.68 9.15 49.00
C GLU A 560 -23.28 9.71 47.71
N LYS A 561 -24.24 10.63 47.85
CA LYS A 561 -24.90 11.29 46.73
C LYS A 561 -24.88 12.81 46.92
N ASP A 562 -24.85 13.54 45.81
CA ASP A 562 -25.05 14.98 45.80
C ASP A 562 -26.55 15.37 45.97
N ALA A 563 -26.82 16.67 45.95
CA ALA A 563 -28.17 17.21 46.06
C ALA A 563 -29.12 16.76 44.93
N ASP A 564 -28.57 16.41 43.77
CA ASP A 564 -29.34 15.91 42.62
C ASP A 564 -29.50 14.37 42.59
N GLY A 565 -29.03 13.70 43.67
CA GLY A 565 -29.09 12.25 43.79
C GLY A 565 -28.05 11.46 42.99
N ARG A 566 -27.06 12.14 42.42
CA ARG A 566 -25.96 11.49 41.70
C ARG A 566 -24.92 10.94 42.70
N ILE A 567 -24.44 9.72 42.41
CA ILE A 567 -23.45 9.07 43.26
C ILE A 567 -22.10 9.80 43.08
N THR A 568 -21.55 10.26 44.18
CA THR A 568 -20.28 10.98 44.24
C THR A 568 -19.13 10.17 44.83
N ALA A 569 -19.44 9.22 45.72
CA ALA A 569 -18.45 8.30 46.26
C ALA A 569 -19.10 6.97 46.64
N VAL A 570 -18.35 5.91 46.57
CA VAL A 570 -18.66 4.59 47.10
C VAL A 570 -17.93 4.40 48.42
N LEU A 571 -18.62 3.84 49.42
CA LEU A 571 -18.06 3.51 50.71
C LEU A 571 -17.83 2.01 50.80
N ALA A 572 -16.65 1.61 51.26
CA ALA A 572 -16.32 0.19 51.42
C ALA A 572 -15.38 0.00 52.63
N ARG A 573 -15.34 -1.23 53.10
CA ARG A 573 -14.40 -1.69 54.11
C ARG A 573 -13.37 -2.63 53.49
N LEU A 574 -12.09 -2.42 53.73
CA LEU A 574 -11.04 -3.34 53.35
C LEU A 574 -11.11 -4.58 54.23
N VAL A 575 -11.02 -5.77 53.61
CA VAL A 575 -10.94 -7.07 54.28
C VAL A 575 -9.49 -7.38 54.55
N PRO A 576 -9.03 -7.43 55.86
CA PRO A 576 -7.64 -7.73 56.17
C PRO A 576 -7.19 -9.11 55.65
N ASP A 577 -5.87 -9.27 55.47
CA ASP A 577 -5.21 -10.51 55.07
C ASP A 577 -5.65 -11.09 53.69
N THR A 578 -6.15 -10.21 52.82
CA THR A 578 -6.62 -10.59 51.46
C THR A 578 -5.76 -10.04 50.33
N LYS A 579 -4.60 -9.46 50.62
CA LYS A 579 -3.73 -8.87 49.62
C LYS A 579 -3.26 -9.90 48.59
N SER A 580 -3.41 -9.62 47.31
CA SER A 580 -2.95 -10.48 46.22
C SER A 580 -1.46 -10.80 46.35
N GLY A 581 -1.10 -12.08 46.15
CA GLY A 581 0.28 -12.55 46.24
C GLY A 581 0.78 -12.81 47.66
N THR A 582 -0.06 -12.67 48.69
CA THR A 582 0.27 -13.01 50.08
C THR A 582 -0.37 -14.34 50.49
N PRO A 583 0.21 -15.07 51.48
CA PRO A 583 -0.41 -16.29 52.02
C PRO A 583 -1.82 -16.01 52.54
N GLY A 584 -2.80 -16.85 52.16
CA GLY A 584 -4.20 -16.66 52.58
C GLY A 584 -5.02 -15.65 51.76
N ALA A 585 -4.42 -15.00 50.78
CA ALA A 585 -5.10 -14.02 49.92
C ALA A 585 -6.41 -14.55 49.27
N ASP A 586 -6.47 -15.81 48.94
CA ASP A 586 -7.62 -16.46 48.29
C ASP A 586 -8.56 -17.15 49.28
N ALA A 587 -8.37 -16.98 50.58
CA ALA A 587 -9.29 -17.54 51.62
C ALA A 587 -10.69 -16.88 51.54
N VAL A 588 -10.75 -15.62 51.12
CA VAL A 588 -12.02 -14.94 50.84
C VAL A 588 -12.27 -14.97 49.34
N LYS A 589 -13.18 -15.87 48.94
CA LYS A 589 -13.53 -16.00 47.52
C LYS A 589 -14.50 -14.92 47.10
N VAL A 590 -14.21 -14.23 46.00
CA VAL A 590 -15.06 -13.23 45.36
C VAL A 590 -15.22 -13.54 43.87
N LYS A 591 -16.36 -13.18 43.31
CA LYS A 591 -16.62 -13.35 41.87
C LYS A 591 -16.13 -12.17 41.04
N GLY A 592 -16.12 -10.97 41.62
CA GLY A 592 -15.77 -9.74 40.92
C GLY A 592 -14.34 -9.31 41.20
N VAL A 593 -13.66 -8.87 40.13
CA VAL A 593 -12.38 -8.17 40.18
C VAL A 593 -12.53 -6.88 39.42
N ILE A 594 -12.19 -5.75 40.04
CA ILE A 594 -12.26 -4.41 39.43
C ILE A 594 -10.89 -3.77 39.35
N THR A 595 -10.68 -2.94 38.34
CA THR A 595 -9.47 -2.10 38.20
C THR A 595 -9.64 -0.81 38.99
N TRP A 596 -8.53 -0.22 39.40
CA TRP A 596 -8.50 0.96 40.24
C TRP A 596 -7.18 1.72 40.08
N VAL A 597 -7.15 2.99 40.51
CA VAL A 597 -5.93 3.80 40.60
C VAL A 597 -5.96 4.55 41.94
N GLY A 598 -4.83 4.53 42.65
CA GLY A 598 -4.73 5.25 43.95
C GLY A 598 -4.91 6.74 43.74
N ALA A 599 -5.81 7.38 44.51
CA ALA A 599 -6.18 8.79 44.28
C ALA A 599 -5.01 9.77 44.50
N ASP A 600 -4.09 9.43 45.39
CA ASP A 600 -2.97 10.33 45.76
C ASP A 600 -1.83 10.33 44.72
N GLU A 601 -1.71 9.30 43.93
CA GLU A 601 -0.65 9.15 42.91
C GLU A 601 -1.18 9.04 41.46
N ALA A 602 -2.51 9.11 41.32
CA ALA A 602 -3.15 9.02 40.04
C ALA A 602 -2.70 10.15 39.08
N VAL A 603 -2.42 9.80 37.85
CA VAL A 603 -2.07 10.77 36.82
C VAL A 603 -3.31 11.07 35.98
N ALA A 604 -3.77 12.32 36.02
CA ALA A 604 -4.90 12.77 35.21
C ALA A 604 -4.51 12.78 33.73
N ALA A 605 -5.38 12.24 32.91
CA ALA A 605 -5.14 12.07 31.46
C ALA A 605 -6.38 12.39 30.62
N GLU A 606 -6.15 12.95 29.44
CA GLU A 606 -7.13 12.99 28.37
C GLU A 606 -7.10 11.66 27.62
N ILE A 607 -8.25 11.02 27.48
CA ILE A 607 -8.37 9.72 26.84
C ILE A 607 -9.36 9.84 25.67
N ARG A 608 -8.88 9.59 24.48
CA ARG A 608 -9.61 9.69 23.23
C ARG A 608 -10.06 8.31 22.77
N LEU A 609 -11.34 8.07 22.85
CA LEU A 609 -11.95 6.80 22.49
C LEU A 609 -12.34 6.83 21.01
N TYR A 610 -11.39 6.53 20.16
CA TYR A 610 -11.60 6.44 18.72
C TYR A 610 -12.34 5.15 18.35
N ASP A 611 -13.24 5.24 17.37
CA ASP A 611 -13.96 4.12 16.76
C ASP A 611 -13.98 4.27 15.24
N ARG A 612 -14.66 3.39 14.51
CA ARG A 612 -14.82 3.46 13.05
C ARG A 612 -15.48 4.76 12.64
N LEU A 613 -14.98 5.38 11.57
CA LEU A 613 -15.51 6.67 11.09
C LEU A 613 -16.88 6.53 10.43
N PHE A 614 -17.19 5.36 9.84
CA PHE A 614 -18.42 5.11 9.12
C PHE A 614 -19.24 3.99 9.76
N THR A 615 -20.57 4.09 9.65
CA THR A 615 -21.52 3.07 10.12
C THR A 615 -21.88 2.06 9.01
N ASP A 616 -21.73 2.44 7.75
CA ASP A 616 -22.03 1.60 6.58
C ASP A 616 -20.78 0.79 6.19
N PRO A 617 -20.89 -0.52 5.91
CA PRO A 617 -19.75 -1.33 5.49
C PRO A 617 -19.15 -0.91 4.14
N GLN A 618 -19.91 -0.25 3.29
CA GLN A 618 -19.45 0.22 1.98
C GLN A 618 -19.85 1.69 1.74
N PRO A 619 -19.27 2.64 2.49
CA PRO A 619 -19.70 4.04 2.46
C PRO A 619 -19.43 4.73 1.11
N ASP A 620 -18.54 4.14 0.30
CA ASP A 620 -18.09 4.68 -0.99
C ASP A 620 -18.84 4.08 -2.18
N ALA A 621 -19.69 3.07 -1.97
CA ALA A 621 -20.34 2.30 -3.04
C ALA A 621 -21.67 2.92 -3.48
N GLY A 622 -22.03 2.72 -4.77
CA GLY A 622 -23.37 2.94 -5.28
C GLY A 622 -23.87 4.39 -5.28
N GLY A 623 -22.96 5.38 -5.34
CA GLY A 623 -23.35 6.79 -5.37
C GLY A 623 -23.92 7.32 -4.05
N LYS A 624 -23.73 6.61 -2.95
CA LYS A 624 -24.16 7.02 -1.61
C LYS A 624 -23.52 8.37 -1.21
N ASP A 625 -24.25 9.18 -0.46
CA ASP A 625 -23.66 10.30 0.26
C ASP A 625 -22.87 9.79 1.47
N PHE A 626 -21.58 9.64 1.30
CA PHE A 626 -20.69 9.11 2.34
C PHE A 626 -20.68 9.96 3.62
N LYS A 627 -20.98 11.25 3.53
CA LYS A 627 -21.06 12.14 4.71
C LYS A 627 -22.28 11.82 5.59
N ALA A 628 -23.37 11.37 4.99
CA ALA A 628 -24.55 10.93 5.74
C ALA A 628 -24.34 9.60 6.50
N LEU A 629 -23.26 8.88 6.18
CA LEU A 629 -22.92 7.58 6.77
C LEU A 629 -21.81 7.67 7.84
N LEU A 630 -21.46 8.90 8.25
CA LEU A 630 -20.50 9.13 9.31
C LEU A 630 -21.03 8.62 10.67
N ASN A 631 -20.15 8.00 11.45
CA ASN A 631 -20.43 7.58 12.80
C ASN A 631 -20.29 8.78 13.76
N PRO A 632 -21.38 9.26 14.37
CA PRO A 632 -21.34 10.37 15.32
C PRO A 632 -20.50 10.07 16.56
N ASP A 633 -20.37 8.79 16.92
CA ASP A 633 -19.59 8.32 18.07
C ASP A 633 -18.17 7.88 17.69
N SER A 634 -17.69 8.28 16.51
CA SER A 634 -16.33 7.92 16.04
C SER A 634 -15.20 8.45 16.93
N LEU A 635 -15.48 9.46 17.76
CA LEU A 635 -14.58 10.00 18.77
C LEU A 635 -15.35 10.48 20.00
N ARG A 636 -15.03 9.90 21.14
CA ARG A 636 -15.46 10.39 22.46
C ARG A 636 -14.24 10.72 23.30
N ILE A 637 -14.18 11.91 23.89
CA ILE A 637 -13.09 12.34 24.74
C ILE A 637 -13.56 12.27 26.19
N VAL A 638 -12.78 11.58 27.04
CA VAL A 638 -13.03 11.50 28.48
C VAL A 638 -11.78 11.97 29.24
N ARG A 639 -12.00 12.38 30.50
CA ARG A 639 -10.92 12.69 31.43
C ARG A 639 -10.91 11.61 32.49
N GLY A 640 -9.82 10.88 32.55
CA GLY A 640 -9.63 9.76 33.45
C GLY A 640 -8.34 9.84 34.23
N TYR A 641 -8.03 8.74 34.90
CA TYR A 641 -6.80 8.61 35.70
C TYR A 641 -6.06 7.34 35.28
N VAL A 642 -4.76 7.40 35.24
CA VAL A 642 -3.87 6.29 34.93
C VAL A 642 -2.86 6.05 36.05
N GLU A 643 -2.28 4.86 36.08
CA GLU A 643 -1.22 4.50 37.04
C GLU A 643 -0.06 5.51 37.06
N PRO A 644 0.62 5.70 38.19
CA PRO A 644 1.72 6.65 38.30
C PRO A 644 2.89 6.36 37.37
N GLY A 645 3.13 5.08 37.01
CA GLY A 645 4.18 4.68 36.11
C GLY A 645 4.04 5.24 34.68
N LEU A 646 2.85 5.74 34.31
CA LEU A 646 2.61 6.32 32.98
C LEU A 646 2.90 7.83 32.92
N ALA A 647 3.26 8.46 34.03
CA ALA A 647 3.59 9.90 34.09
C ALA A 647 4.76 10.30 33.19
N GLY A 648 5.72 9.38 33.01
CA GLY A 648 6.91 9.55 32.16
C GLY A 648 6.81 8.88 30.78
N ALA A 649 5.62 8.46 30.35
CA ALA A 649 5.45 7.83 29.05
C ALA A 649 5.88 8.77 27.91
N ALA A 650 6.59 8.22 26.92
CA ALA A 650 6.98 8.95 25.71
C ALA A 650 5.83 8.97 24.69
N PRO A 651 5.80 9.92 23.74
CA PRO A 651 4.90 9.85 22.60
C PRO A 651 5.04 8.53 21.82
N GLU A 652 3.96 8.05 21.25
CA GLU A 652 3.86 6.79 20.49
C GLU A 652 4.14 5.52 21.33
N GLN A 653 4.10 5.61 22.65
CA GLN A 653 4.22 4.46 23.55
C GLN A 653 2.86 3.78 23.74
N ARG A 654 2.82 2.46 23.58
CA ARG A 654 1.60 1.65 23.61
C ARG A 654 1.44 0.95 24.94
N PHE A 655 0.17 0.79 25.38
CA PHE A 655 -0.22 0.10 26.60
C PHE A 655 -1.51 -0.70 26.37
N GLN A 656 -1.67 -1.79 27.10
CA GLN A 656 -2.99 -2.36 27.31
C GLN A 656 -3.54 -1.78 28.64
N PHE A 657 -4.61 -1.00 28.57
CA PHE A 657 -5.38 -0.68 29.74
C PHE A 657 -6.28 -1.86 30.08
N GLU A 658 -5.98 -2.50 31.20
CA GLU A 658 -6.62 -3.74 31.60
C GLU A 658 -8.15 -3.55 31.66
N ARG A 659 -8.90 -4.48 31.05
CA ARG A 659 -10.35 -4.44 30.85
C ARG A 659 -10.84 -3.48 29.74
N HIS A 660 -10.08 -2.51 29.30
CA HIS A 660 -10.54 -1.47 28.36
C HIS A 660 -10.08 -1.69 26.92
N GLY A 661 -8.82 -2.01 26.71
CA GLY A 661 -8.27 -2.16 25.38
C GLY A 661 -6.84 -1.68 25.28
N TYR A 662 -6.42 -1.42 24.03
CA TYR A 662 -5.08 -0.95 23.72
C TYR A 662 -5.12 0.55 23.44
N PHE A 663 -4.13 1.24 23.98
CA PHE A 663 -3.98 2.70 23.93
C PHE A 663 -2.56 3.08 23.56
N VAL A 664 -2.41 4.22 22.91
CA VAL A 664 -1.12 4.83 22.58
C VAL A 664 -1.09 6.26 23.07
N THR A 665 0.03 6.72 23.59
CA THR A 665 0.25 8.15 23.83
C THR A 665 0.25 8.90 22.51
N ASP A 666 -0.54 9.98 22.39
CA ASP A 666 -0.65 10.71 21.13
C ASP A 666 0.70 11.27 20.70
N ARG A 667 1.00 11.10 19.41
CA ARG A 667 2.28 11.49 18.82
C ARG A 667 2.64 12.97 19.00
N TYR A 668 1.65 13.85 18.95
CA TYR A 668 1.83 15.29 18.93
C TYR A 668 1.29 16.01 20.18
N ASP A 669 0.14 15.55 20.69
CA ASP A 669 -0.58 16.23 21.77
C ASP A 669 -0.16 15.74 23.16
N HIS A 670 0.50 14.56 23.24
CA HIS A 670 1.00 14.04 24.51
C HIS A 670 2.24 14.82 24.97
N GLN A 671 2.21 15.26 26.24
CA GLN A 671 3.31 16.01 26.86
C GLN A 671 3.50 15.56 28.31
N PRO A 672 4.71 15.65 28.86
CA PRO A 672 4.94 15.47 30.29
C PRO A 672 4.00 16.35 31.12
N GLY A 673 3.32 15.78 32.12
CA GLY A 673 2.34 16.49 32.95
C GLY A 673 0.97 16.71 32.31
N ARG A 674 0.79 16.39 31.00
CA ARG A 674 -0.48 16.47 30.32
C ARG A 674 -0.63 15.26 29.36
N PRO A 675 -0.78 14.05 29.90
CA PRO A 675 -0.88 12.84 29.09
C PRO A 675 -2.14 12.82 28.23
N VAL A 676 -1.97 12.38 26.97
CA VAL A 676 -3.04 12.16 26.02
C VAL A 676 -2.91 10.75 25.46
N PHE A 677 -3.96 9.94 25.61
CA PHE A 677 -4.01 8.58 25.12
C PHE A 677 -5.08 8.41 24.05
N ASN A 678 -4.71 7.80 22.94
CA ASN A 678 -5.63 7.41 21.87
C ASN A 678 -5.95 5.92 21.98
N ARG A 679 -7.23 5.55 21.98
CA ARG A 679 -7.62 4.14 21.90
C ARG A 679 -7.29 3.58 20.52
N ILE A 680 -6.47 2.54 20.49
CA ILE A 680 -6.08 1.80 19.28
C ILE A 680 -7.22 0.85 18.90
N ALA A 681 -7.58 -0.05 19.82
CA ALA A 681 -8.62 -1.05 19.67
C ALA A 681 -9.17 -1.49 21.03
N THR A 682 -10.37 -2.02 21.04
CA THR A 682 -10.96 -2.73 22.19
C THR A 682 -10.34 -4.11 22.34
N LEU A 683 -10.44 -4.74 23.53
CA LEU A 683 -9.93 -6.11 23.76
C LEU A 683 -10.63 -7.16 22.90
N LYS A 684 -11.90 -6.94 22.57
CA LYS A 684 -12.73 -7.80 21.73
C LYS A 684 -13.48 -6.96 20.72
N ASP A 685 -13.86 -7.56 19.61
CA ASP A 685 -14.74 -6.88 18.67
C ASP A 685 -16.09 -6.56 19.36
N SER A 686 -16.39 -5.28 19.44
CA SER A 686 -17.63 -4.76 20.04
C SER A 686 -18.55 -4.09 19.02
N TRP A 687 -18.19 -4.10 17.73
CA TRP A 687 -18.92 -3.39 16.69
C TRP A 687 -20.29 -4.00 16.39
N GLY A 688 -20.39 -5.32 16.32
CA GLY A 688 -21.63 -6.04 16.02
C GLY A 688 -22.66 -6.10 17.15
N GLY A 689 -22.35 -5.56 18.32
CA GLY A 689 -23.23 -5.56 19.50
C GLY A 689 -23.95 -4.23 19.78
N ARG A 690 -23.89 -3.26 18.86
CA ARG A 690 -24.52 -1.93 18.97
C ARG A 690 -25.80 -1.86 18.18
#